data_9e3bcaf782bd18165c877ad72c9daab8
#
_entry.id   9e3bcaf782bd18165c877ad72c9daab8
#
_cell.length_a   1.000
_cell.length_b   1.000
_cell.length_c   1.000
_cell.angle_alpha   90.00
_cell.angle_beta   90.00
_cell.angle_gamma   90.00
#
_symmetry.space_group_name_H-M   'P 1'
#
loop_
_entity.id
_entity.type
_entity.pdbx_description
1 polymer ?
#
loop_
_entity_poly.entity_id
_entity_poly.type
_entity_poly.pdbx_seq_one_letter_code
_entity_poly.pdbx_strand_id
1 'polypeptide(L)'
;MYKRQLEDTVIGGKYAVRKGESIQILIPQLHRDPAWGENVELFDPDRFLPEREEERPVHLFKPFGSGERACIGRQFALHEATLVLALVIHRYRLIDHTNYQLKIKQSLTIKPDEFTLNLARRTSGERRLPATAALAAGNAPAGQDRPAVRRATGTALTLLHGSNLGTCAGIARDLAADGDERGFAPSVAPLNDAVGKLSAGDGPVVIVAASYNGRPTDDATEFVAWLEGLEPGALDGLTYAVLGVGDRNWAATYQRVPTLIDERLTAAGATSLLERGAADAAGDFAGTVDRWTGDLWTALLERYGAAAEAGEAEPEADQATGLYELQDATDSVIGGLAARHGVQPMEVLDAYELVDMDNGLGRSKRFLRLRLPEGVTYRTGDHIAVLPSNPDDLVQRAADRFGLDLDRTVRLRARRRSRGALPVDRPLTLRRLLTDFVELQDAATQEQVAVLAEHTACPPERRPLAELATADAETFREQVTAAGHSLLDLLERYRACELPFEVFLELLPVLRPRHYSISSSAAAAPGEVDLMVSLLAAPHRSGEGMFRGIGSHYLQTVTAGDTVQARVLPCSEDFRLPQDDSVPVILVSAGTGLAPFRGAVLDRHHTKSTGTLLCYFGCDHPDVDYLHRAEFEAAEAAGAVSMRPTFSCAPENGARFVQDRIARESDEVWAALEAGGRVYICGDGRRMAPAVREAFMAIYRTNTGAGEEEATAWLAALTESGHYVEDVWAG
;
A
#
# COMPACT_ATOMS: atom_id res chain seq x y z
N MET A 1 -22.79 -2.93 -22.39
CA MET A 1 -22.84 -2.50 -20.97
C MET A 1 -24.27 -2.17 -20.59
N TYR A 2 -24.77 -2.71 -19.47
CA TYR A 2 -26.13 -2.44 -19.00
C TYR A 2 -26.08 -1.44 -17.84
N LYS A 3 -26.98 -0.46 -17.86
CA LYS A 3 -27.19 0.52 -16.79
C LYS A 3 -28.67 0.54 -16.40
N ARG A 4 -28.96 0.44 -15.10
CA ARG A 4 -30.30 0.57 -14.55
C ARG A 4 -30.55 2.02 -14.18
N GLN A 5 -31.71 2.56 -14.60
CA GLN A 5 -32.05 3.94 -14.36
C GLN A 5 -32.54 4.14 -12.93
N LEU A 6 -31.97 5.12 -12.23
CA LEU A 6 -32.30 5.41 -10.82
C LEU A 6 -33.50 6.32 -10.67
N GLU A 7 -33.81 7.13 -11.70
CA GLU A 7 -34.94 8.07 -11.74
C GLU A 7 -35.49 8.17 -13.16
N ASP A 8 -36.70 8.72 -13.31
CA ASP A 8 -37.27 8.98 -14.61
C ASP A 8 -36.43 10.05 -15.34
N THR A 9 -36.05 9.79 -16.58
CA THR A 9 -35.20 10.70 -17.36
C THR A 9 -35.57 10.70 -18.84
N VAL A 10 -35.03 11.66 -19.59
CA VAL A 10 -35.20 11.75 -21.06
C VAL A 10 -33.82 11.75 -21.71
N ILE A 11 -33.54 10.73 -22.50
CA ILE A 11 -32.27 10.59 -23.24
C ILE A 11 -32.36 11.35 -24.58
N GLY A 12 -31.34 12.19 -24.84
CA GLY A 12 -31.25 12.96 -26.05
C GLY A 12 -32.44 13.92 -26.30
N GLY A 13 -33.12 14.32 -25.24
CA GLY A 13 -34.30 15.18 -25.30
C GLY A 13 -35.54 14.52 -25.94
N LYS A 14 -35.50 13.24 -26.28
CA LYS A 14 -36.52 12.56 -27.07
C LYS A 14 -37.06 11.28 -26.45
N TYR A 15 -36.21 10.47 -25.82
CA TYR A 15 -36.59 9.15 -25.37
C TYR A 15 -36.79 9.13 -23.84
N ALA A 16 -38.03 9.02 -23.40
CA ALA A 16 -38.33 8.87 -21.97
C ALA A 16 -37.95 7.47 -21.47
N VAL A 17 -37.20 7.39 -20.37
CA VAL A 17 -36.81 6.16 -19.70
C VAL A 17 -37.23 6.28 -18.24
N ARG A 18 -37.94 5.27 -17.75
CA ARG A 18 -38.46 5.25 -16.39
C ARG A 18 -37.46 4.69 -15.40
N LYS A 19 -37.62 5.07 -14.15
CA LYS A 19 -36.90 4.45 -13.04
C LYS A 19 -37.03 2.92 -13.05
N GLY A 20 -35.89 2.22 -12.93
CA GLY A 20 -35.86 0.76 -12.97
C GLY A 20 -35.70 0.15 -14.37
N GLU A 21 -35.90 0.91 -15.44
CA GLU A 21 -35.63 0.43 -16.79
C GLU A 21 -34.11 0.30 -17.03
N SER A 22 -33.74 -0.69 -17.84
CA SER A 22 -32.33 -0.93 -18.18
C SER A 22 -31.98 -0.35 -19.55
N ILE A 23 -30.86 0.35 -19.59
CA ILE A 23 -30.28 0.90 -20.83
C ILE A 23 -29.07 0.05 -21.20
N GLN A 24 -29.01 -0.37 -22.46
CA GLN A 24 -27.82 -1.06 -22.99
C GLN A 24 -27.01 -0.11 -23.86
N ILE A 25 -25.75 0.14 -23.46
CA ILE A 25 -24.78 0.88 -24.26
C ILE A 25 -24.04 -0.12 -25.15
N LEU A 26 -24.11 0.07 -26.46
CA LEU A 26 -23.43 -0.77 -27.45
C LEU A 26 -22.00 -0.28 -27.64
N ILE A 27 -21.08 -0.75 -26.83
CA ILE A 27 -19.67 -0.33 -26.86
C ILE A 27 -19.00 -0.53 -28.24
N PRO A 28 -19.22 -1.63 -28.99
CA PRO A 28 -18.64 -1.77 -30.33
C PRO A 28 -19.07 -0.67 -31.31
N GLN A 29 -20.31 -0.18 -31.22
CA GLN A 29 -20.80 0.92 -32.05
C GLN A 29 -20.24 2.25 -31.60
N LEU A 30 -20.15 2.47 -30.27
CA LEU A 30 -19.52 3.66 -29.70
C LEU A 30 -18.05 3.80 -30.16
N HIS A 31 -17.32 2.70 -30.23
CA HIS A 31 -15.94 2.68 -30.71
C HIS A 31 -15.81 2.71 -32.25
N ARG A 32 -16.92 2.87 -32.96
CA ARG A 32 -17.01 3.10 -34.42
C ARG A 32 -17.75 4.38 -34.78
N ASP A 33 -17.95 5.27 -33.81
CA ASP A 33 -18.53 6.57 -34.02
C ASP A 33 -17.68 7.40 -35.03
N PRO A 34 -18.27 8.17 -35.96
CA PRO A 34 -17.51 9.00 -36.88
C PRO A 34 -16.55 9.98 -36.21
N ALA A 35 -16.76 10.34 -34.96
CA ALA A 35 -15.84 11.15 -34.16
C ALA A 35 -14.45 10.53 -33.97
N TRP A 36 -14.28 9.23 -34.27
CA TRP A 36 -12.97 8.57 -34.32
C TRP A 36 -12.16 8.94 -35.58
N GLY A 37 -12.73 9.68 -36.52
CA GLY A 37 -12.12 10.07 -37.78
C GLY A 37 -12.57 9.21 -38.95
N GLU A 38 -11.92 9.41 -40.09
CA GLU A 38 -12.18 8.61 -41.28
C GLU A 38 -11.74 7.17 -41.10
N ASN A 39 -12.45 6.25 -41.75
CA ASN A 39 -12.14 4.81 -41.72
C ASN A 39 -12.05 4.19 -40.31
N VAL A 40 -13.15 4.24 -39.56
CA VAL A 40 -13.27 3.76 -38.19
C VAL A 40 -13.02 2.22 -38.02
N GLU A 41 -13.05 1.48 -39.12
CA GLU A 41 -12.74 0.02 -39.13
C GLU A 41 -11.24 -0.28 -39.22
N LEU A 42 -10.43 0.72 -39.56
CA LEU A 42 -8.98 0.55 -39.60
C LEU A 42 -8.41 0.50 -38.18
N PHE A 43 -7.59 -0.52 -37.90
CA PHE A 43 -6.75 -0.52 -36.69
C PHE A 43 -5.62 0.51 -36.85
N ASP A 44 -5.75 1.63 -36.17
CA ASP A 44 -4.83 2.74 -36.20
C ASP A 44 -4.44 3.12 -34.77
N PRO A 45 -3.28 2.67 -34.28
CA PRO A 45 -2.81 2.98 -32.91
C PRO A 45 -2.50 4.47 -32.71
N ASP A 46 -2.20 5.22 -33.80
CA ASP A 46 -1.92 6.65 -33.71
C ASP A 46 -3.13 7.48 -33.28
N ARG A 47 -4.32 6.88 -33.25
CA ARG A 47 -5.52 7.48 -32.63
C ARG A 47 -5.38 7.71 -31.14
N PHE A 48 -4.43 7.06 -30.48
CA PHE A 48 -4.15 7.18 -29.07
C PHE A 48 -2.89 8.01 -28.77
N LEU A 49 -2.36 8.72 -29.75
CA LEU A 49 -1.34 9.74 -29.53
C LEU A 49 -1.92 10.89 -28.68
N PRO A 50 -1.13 11.50 -27.78
CA PRO A 50 -1.59 12.54 -26.86
C PRO A 50 -2.37 13.66 -27.57
N GLU A 51 -1.88 14.14 -28.71
CA GLU A 51 -2.48 15.24 -29.45
C GLU A 51 -3.88 14.90 -30.00
N ARG A 52 -4.08 13.63 -30.37
CA ARG A 52 -5.40 13.16 -30.84
C ARG A 52 -6.32 12.74 -29.71
N GLU A 53 -5.74 12.39 -28.57
CA GLU A 53 -6.52 12.02 -27.39
C GLU A 53 -7.16 13.24 -26.73
N GLU A 54 -6.46 14.38 -26.71
CA GLU A 54 -6.98 15.67 -26.20
C GLU A 54 -8.19 16.18 -27.00
N GLU A 55 -8.19 15.98 -28.32
CA GLU A 55 -9.30 16.40 -29.22
C GLU A 55 -10.50 15.44 -29.12
N ARG A 56 -10.37 14.27 -28.55
CA ARG A 56 -11.40 13.23 -28.53
C ARG A 56 -12.47 13.51 -27.48
N PRO A 57 -13.77 13.42 -27.81
CA PRO A 57 -14.85 13.52 -26.85
C PRO A 57 -14.67 12.49 -25.70
N VAL A 58 -14.70 12.96 -24.46
CA VAL A 58 -14.40 12.18 -23.21
C VAL A 58 -15.21 10.88 -23.08
N HIS A 59 -16.39 10.81 -23.73
CA HIS A 59 -17.27 9.66 -23.62
C HIS A 59 -17.13 8.64 -24.74
N LEU A 60 -16.24 8.86 -25.69
CA LEU A 60 -16.12 8.03 -26.88
C LEU A 60 -15.43 6.70 -26.65
N PHE A 61 -14.48 6.64 -25.71
CA PHE A 61 -13.73 5.42 -25.38
C PHE A 61 -14.09 4.90 -23.98
N LYS A 62 -14.81 3.79 -23.91
CA LYS A 62 -15.36 3.22 -22.65
C LYS A 62 -15.17 1.71 -22.53
N PRO A 63 -13.96 1.17 -22.71
CA PRO A 63 -13.73 -0.29 -22.68
C PRO A 63 -14.05 -0.91 -21.31
N PHE A 64 -13.93 -0.13 -20.22
CA PHE A 64 -14.14 -0.57 -18.84
C PHE A 64 -15.36 0.09 -18.16
N GLY A 65 -16.18 0.77 -18.92
CA GLY A 65 -17.28 1.55 -18.37
C GLY A 65 -16.84 2.87 -17.75
N SER A 66 -17.73 3.52 -17.00
CA SER A 66 -17.48 4.81 -16.34
C SER A 66 -18.44 5.04 -15.17
N GLY A 67 -18.10 5.98 -14.26
CA GLY A 67 -18.86 6.33 -13.05
C GLY A 67 -18.72 5.26 -11.95
N GLU A 68 -19.58 5.29 -10.96
CA GLU A 68 -19.55 4.43 -9.77
C GLU A 68 -19.50 2.92 -10.06
N ARG A 69 -19.99 2.48 -11.20
CA ARG A 69 -19.99 1.09 -11.65
C ARG A 69 -18.94 0.82 -12.75
N ALA A 70 -17.88 1.63 -12.83
CA ALA A 70 -16.73 1.34 -13.67
C ALA A 70 -16.03 0.04 -13.20
N CYS A 71 -15.27 -0.59 -14.10
CA CYS A 71 -14.56 -1.83 -13.76
C CYS A 71 -13.50 -1.57 -12.67
N ILE A 72 -13.63 -2.21 -11.52
CA ILE A 72 -12.65 -2.12 -10.41
C ILE A 72 -11.27 -2.64 -10.81
N GLY A 73 -11.21 -3.65 -11.68
CA GLY A 73 -9.97 -4.26 -12.18
C GLY A 73 -9.32 -3.55 -13.37
N ARG A 74 -9.77 -2.34 -13.75
CA ARG A 74 -9.29 -1.61 -14.94
C ARG A 74 -7.77 -1.43 -14.92
N GLN A 75 -7.22 -0.91 -13.83
CA GLN A 75 -5.78 -0.63 -13.72
C GLN A 75 -4.96 -1.91 -13.82
N PHE A 76 -5.40 -2.96 -13.13
CA PHE A 76 -4.78 -4.28 -13.22
C PHE A 76 -4.78 -4.81 -14.65
N ALA A 77 -5.94 -4.80 -15.34
CA ALA A 77 -6.08 -5.30 -16.70
C ALA A 77 -5.24 -4.51 -17.72
N LEU A 78 -5.15 -3.18 -17.57
CA LEU A 78 -4.32 -2.34 -18.45
C LEU A 78 -2.84 -2.60 -18.22
N HIS A 79 -2.42 -2.70 -16.96
CA HIS A 79 -1.03 -2.97 -16.62
C HIS A 79 -0.60 -4.35 -17.11
N GLU A 80 -1.38 -5.39 -16.84
CA GLU A 80 -1.15 -6.74 -17.31
C GLU A 80 -1.08 -6.80 -18.85
N ALA A 81 -2.07 -6.24 -19.55
CA ALA A 81 -2.10 -6.24 -21.01
C ALA A 81 -0.89 -5.52 -21.61
N THR A 82 -0.47 -4.40 -21.04
CA THR A 82 0.70 -3.64 -21.50
C THR A 82 1.98 -4.44 -21.31
N LEU A 83 2.19 -5.04 -20.14
CA LEU A 83 3.36 -5.88 -19.86
C LEU A 83 3.42 -7.10 -20.78
N VAL A 84 2.32 -7.85 -20.88
CA VAL A 84 2.26 -9.05 -21.73
C VAL A 84 2.54 -8.68 -23.20
N LEU A 85 1.89 -7.63 -23.70
CA LEU A 85 2.09 -7.18 -25.09
C LEU A 85 3.54 -6.75 -25.34
N ALA A 86 4.12 -5.97 -24.42
CA ALA A 86 5.52 -5.53 -24.52
C ALA A 86 6.47 -6.73 -24.53
N LEU A 87 6.30 -7.69 -23.61
CA LEU A 87 7.13 -8.90 -23.55
C LEU A 87 7.01 -9.76 -24.80
N VAL A 88 5.78 -9.94 -25.32
CA VAL A 88 5.55 -10.72 -26.53
C VAL A 88 6.20 -10.06 -27.73
N ILE A 89 5.96 -8.76 -27.96
CA ILE A 89 6.52 -8.04 -29.11
C ILE A 89 8.05 -7.94 -29.01
N HIS A 90 8.58 -7.76 -27.79
CA HIS A 90 10.04 -7.72 -27.59
C HIS A 90 10.71 -9.04 -27.95
N ARG A 91 10.10 -10.19 -27.60
CA ARG A 91 10.70 -11.52 -27.76
C ARG A 91 10.36 -12.20 -29.07
N TYR A 92 9.20 -11.90 -29.66
CA TYR A 92 8.66 -12.62 -30.81
C TYR A 92 8.19 -11.66 -31.89
N ARG A 93 8.30 -12.11 -33.15
CA ARG A 93 7.52 -11.58 -34.27
C ARG A 93 6.19 -12.33 -34.31
N LEU A 94 5.12 -11.57 -34.36
CA LEU A 94 3.76 -12.09 -34.53
C LEU A 94 3.50 -12.26 -36.03
N ILE A 95 3.08 -13.43 -36.45
CA ILE A 95 2.85 -13.76 -37.86
C ILE A 95 1.40 -14.23 -37.99
N ASP A 96 0.58 -13.44 -38.67
CA ASP A 96 -0.74 -13.91 -39.08
C ASP A 96 -0.55 -14.88 -40.27
N HIS A 97 -0.68 -16.18 -40.00
CA HIS A 97 -0.54 -17.25 -40.99
C HIS A 97 -1.85 -17.65 -41.64
N THR A 98 -2.97 -17.07 -41.17
CA THR A 98 -4.33 -17.40 -41.61
C THR A 98 -4.96 -16.28 -42.41
N ASN A 99 -4.34 -15.09 -42.49
CA ASN A 99 -4.94 -13.85 -42.99
C ASN A 99 -6.28 -13.60 -42.27
N TYR A 100 -6.21 -13.61 -40.93
CA TYR A 100 -7.38 -13.64 -40.05
C TYR A 100 -8.27 -12.42 -40.27
N GLN A 101 -9.53 -12.70 -40.55
CA GLN A 101 -10.58 -11.67 -40.56
C GLN A 101 -11.29 -11.69 -39.20
N LEU A 102 -11.38 -10.52 -38.56
CA LEU A 102 -11.94 -10.40 -37.21
C LEU A 102 -13.35 -10.99 -37.12
N LYS A 103 -13.46 -12.07 -36.38
CA LYS A 103 -14.75 -12.63 -35.92
C LYS A 103 -14.89 -12.33 -34.44
N ILE A 104 -16.03 -11.76 -34.06
CA ILE A 104 -16.26 -11.39 -32.66
C ILE A 104 -16.99 -12.51 -31.95
N LYS A 105 -16.40 -13.02 -30.87
CA LYS A 105 -17.05 -13.89 -29.90
C LYS A 105 -17.41 -13.11 -28.65
N GLN A 106 -18.67 -13.11 -28.32
CA GLN A 106 -19.20 -12.45 -27.14
C GLN A 106 -19.54 -13.53 -26.08
N SER A 107 -18.91 -13.41 -24.94
CA SER A 107 -19.24 -14.16 -23.73
C SER A 107 -19.44 -13.15 -22.60
N LEU A 108 -18.75 -13.30 -21.46
CA LEU A 108 -18.66 -12.24 -20.44
C LEU A 108 -17.88 -11.02 -20.97
N THR A 109 -16.90 -11.26 -21.82
CA THR A 109 -16.09 -10.25 -22.52
C THR A 109 -16.22 -10.42 -24.03
N ILE A 110 -15.80 -9.40 -24.79
CA ILE A 110 -15.70 -9.43 -26.25
C ILE A 110 -14.27 -9.82 -26.60
N LYS A 111 -14.12 -10.86 -27.42
CA LYS A 111 -12.81 -11.35 -27.86
C LYS A 111 -12.86 -11.85 -29.31
N PRO A 112 -11.70 -11.94 -30.00
CA PRO A 112 -11.62 -12.61 -31.29
C PRO A 112 -12.02 -14.08 -31.16
N ASP A 113 -12.74 -14.61 -32.14
CA ASP A 113 -13.08 -16.03 -32.23
C ASP A 113 -12.09 -16.74 -33.16
N GLU A 114 -11.61 -17.91 -32.77
CA GLU A 114 -10.67 -18.73 -33.55
C GLU A 114 -9.39 -17.99 -33.99
N PHE A 115 -8.96 -16.97 -33.21
CA PHE A 115 -7.77 -16.19 -33.52
C PHE A 115 -6.51 -16.95 -33.11
N THR A 116 -5.60 -17.15 -34.07
CA THR A 116 -4.31 -17.81 -33.88
C THR A 116 -3.21 -17.05 -34.58
N LEU A 117 -2.04 -17.03 -33.96
CA LEU A 117 -0.80 -16.43 -34.51
C LEU A 117 0.34 -17.42 -34.43
N ASN A 118 1.21 -17.42 -35.44
CA ASN A 118 2.51 -18.05 -35.31
C ASN A 118 3.52 -17.06 -34.69
N LEU A 119 4.36 -17.59 -33.81
CA LEU A 119 5.40 -16.83 -33.12
C LEU A 119 6.76 -17.21 -33.65
N ALA A 120 7.52 -16.28 -34.21
CA ALA A 120 8.92 -16.44 -34.55
C ALA A 120 9.78 -15.70 -33.52
N ARG A 121 10.70 -16.41 -32.84
CA ARG A 121 11.58 -15.82 -31.85
C ARG A 121 12.52 -14.80 -32.49
N ARG A 122 12.57 -13.58 -31.92
CA ARG A 122 13.51 -12.54 -32.35
C ARG A 122 14.94 -12.88 -31.91
N THR A 123 15.89 -12.66 -32.77
CA THR A 123 17.31 -12.73 -32.42
C THR A 123 17.73 -11.54 -31.54
N SER A 124 18.87 -11.64 -30.85
CA SER A 124 19.40 -10.55 -30.01
C SER A 124 19.58 -9.23 -30.78
N GLY A 125 19.94 -9.29 -32.05
CA GLY A 125 20.08 -8.10 -32.92
C GLY A 125 18.74 -7.43 -33.23
N GLU A 126 17.66 -8.22 -33.38
CA GLU A 126 16.31 -7.72 -33.66
C GLU A 126 15.58 -7.17 -32.43
N ARG A 127 16.12 -7.38 -31.23
CA ARG A 127 15.58 -6.85 -29.96
C ARG A 127 16.15 -5.47 -29.60
N ARG A 128 17.09 -4.95 -30.42
CA ARG A 128 17.61 -3.60 -30.21
C ARG A 128 16.56 -2.59 -30.65
N LEU A 129 16.35 -1.55 -29.84
CA LEU A 129 15.58 -0.38 -30.26
C LEU A 129 16.18 0.19 -31.54
N PRO A 130 15.38 0.59 -32.54
CA PRO A 130 15.88 1.29 -33.70
C PRO A 130 16.69 2.52 -33.27
N ALA A 131 17.79 2.79 -33.95
CA ALA A 131 18.69 3.92 -33.65
C ALA A 131 17.99 5.30 -33.65
N THR A 132 16.80 5.40 -34.23
CA THR A 132 15.97 6.60 -34.19
C THR A 132 15.45 6.98 -32.80
N ALA A 133 15.28 6.02 -31.89
CA ALA A 133 14.94 6.35 -30.49
C ALA A 133 16.20 6.79 -29.70
N ALA A 134 17.40 6.38 -30.14
CA ALA A 134 18.66 6.87 -29.61
C ALA A 134 19.05 8.25 -30.16
N LEU A 135 18.50 8.66 -31.30
CA LEU A 135 18.76 9.97 -31.91
C LEU A 135 17.94 11.11 -31.26
N ALA A 136 16.84 10.82 -30.58
CA ALA A 136 16.15 11.80 -29.75
C ALA A 136 16.87 12.05 -28.40
N ALA A 137 17.76 11.13 -27.98
CA ALA A 137 18.60 11.27 -26.79
C ALA A 137 20.06 11.67 -27.09
N GLY A 138 20.46 11.79 -28.37
CA GLY A 138 21.87 11.84 -28.73
C GLY A 138 22.32 12.74 -29.85
N ASN A 139 21.62 13.81 -30.19
CA ASN A 139 22.15 14.87 -31.07
C ASN A 139 21.99 16.26 -30.42
N ALA A 140 22.64 16.43 -29.28
CA ALA A 140 23.22 17.72 -28.98
C ALA A 140 24.59 17.78 -29.71
N PRO A 141 24.87 18.81 -30.49
CA PRO A 141 26.18 18.93 -31.18
C PRO A 141 27.28 19.00 -30.13
N ALA A 142 28.32 18.20 -30.32
CA ALA A 142 29.55 18.31 -29.55
C ALA A 142 30.08 19.74 -29.70
N GLY A 143 29.93 20.58 -28.67
CA GLY A 143 30.44 21.96 -28.72
C GLY A 143 29.56 23.03 -28.09
N GLN A 144 28.50 22.70 -27.33
CA GLN A 144 27.85 23.67 -26.45
C GLN A 144 28.14 23.31 -25.02
N ASP A 145 28.57 24.29 -24.22
CA ASP A 145 28.82 24.21 -22.79
C ASP A 145 27.68 23.44 -22.10
N ARG A 146 28.01 22.32 -21.45
CA ARG A 146 27.10 21.66 -20.52
C ARG A 146 26.76 22.69 -19.45
N PRO A 147 25.47 23.01 -19.23
CA PRO A 147 25.12 23.91 -18.15
C PRO A 147 25.71 23.38 -16.85
N ALA A 148 26.42 24.22 -16.12
CA ALA A 148 27.03 23.88 -14.83
C ALA A 148 25.94 23.24 -13.95
N VAL A 149 26.25 22.08 -13.36
CA VAL A 149 25.34 21.39 -12.42
C VAL A 149 25.06 22.34 -11.26
N ARG A 150 23.84 22.79 -11.13
CA ARG A 150 23.43 23.67 -10.03
C ARG A 150 22.99 22.81 -8.84
N ARG A 151 23.38 23.21 -7.64
CA ARG A 151 22.91 22.62 -6.38
C ARG A 151 22.45 23.71 -5.43
N ALA A 152 21.41 23.44 -4.65
CA ALA A 152 20.99 24.31 -3.56
C ALA A 152 21.97 24.21 -2.38
N THR A 153 22.06 25.25 -1.56
CA THR A 153 22.98 25.33 -0.42
C THR A 153 22.20 25.39 0.89
N GLY A 154 21.38 24.35 1.15
CA GLY A 154 20.58 24.26 2.38
C GLY A 154 19.28 25.08 2.34
N THR A 155 18.81 25.49 1.17
CA THR A 155 17.51 26.18 1.04
C THR A 155 16.39 25.28 1.56
N ALA A 156 15.58 25.80 2.50
CA ALA A 156 14.40 25.08 3.00
C ALA A 156 13.43 24.75 1.85
N LEU A 157 12.89 23.56 1.84
CA LEU A 157 11.89 23.09 0.87
C LEU A 157 10.75 22.43 1.62
N THR A 158 9.57 23.05 1.62
CA THR A 158 8.41 22.52 2.29
C THR A 158 7.58 21.69 1.32
N LEU A 159 7.36 20.40 1.63
CA LEU A 159 6.56 19.48 0.85
C LEU A 159 5.29 19.13 1.62
N LEU A 160 4.15 19.52 1.08
CA LEU A 160 2.85 19.31 1.71
C LEU A 160 2.04 18.28 0.92
N HIS A 161 1.29 17.44 1.62
CA HIS A 161 0.45 16.45 0.97
C HIS A 161 -1.00 16.47 1.48
N GLY A 162 -1.95 16.14 0.58
CA GLY A 162 -3.34 15.85 0.90
C GLY A 162 -3.70 14.44 0.39
N SER A 163 -3.83 13.43 1.30
CA SER A 163 -3.84 12.04 0.90
C SER A 163 -4.57 11.12 1.88
N ASN A 164 -5.74 10.59 1.51
CA ASN A 164 -6.42 9.57 2.32
C ASN A 164 -5.84 8.16 2.13
N LEU A 165 -5.27 7.85 0.95
CA LEU A 165 -4.76 6.53 0.58
C LEU A 165 -3.22 6.47 0.54
N GLY A 166 -2.53 7.53 0.94
CA GLY A 166 -1.07 7.57 1.03
C GLY A 166 -0.32 7.87 -0.28
N THR A 167 -0.98 7.93 -1.45
CA THR A 167 -0.32 8.17 -2.74
C THR A 167 0.37 9.53 -2.78
N CYS A 168 -0.32 10.63 -2.43
CA CYS A 168 0.27 11.97 -2.42
C CYS A 168 1.37 12.08 -1.36
N ALA A 169 1.19 11.46 -0.20
CA ALA A 169 2.22 11.40 0.84
C ALA A 169 3.46 10.60 0.39
N GLY A 170 3.29 9.57 -0.44
CA GLY A 170 4.39 8.83 -1.07
C GLY A 170 5.19 9.71 -2.00
N ILE A 171 4.53 10.38 -2.95
CA ILE A 171 5.17 11.30 -3.90
C ILE A 171 5.90 12.45 -3.17
N ALA A 172 5.29 13.04 -2.14
CA ALA A 172 5.92 14.10 -1.36
C ALA A 172 7.20 13.62 -0.67
N ARG A 173 7.24 12.39 -0.16
CA ARG A 173 8.45 11.79 0.44
C ARG A 173 9.54 11.50 -0.60
N ASP A 174 9.16 11.03 -1.79
CA ASP A 174 10.11 10.81 -2.89
C ASP A 174 10.73 12.15 -3.34
N LEU A 175 9.91 13.20 -3.46
CA LEU A 175 10.39 14.56 -3.73
C LEU A 175 11.30 15.11 -2.62
N ALA A 176 11.04 14.76 -1.34
CA ALA A 176 11.92 15.17 -0.25
C ALA A 176 13.30 14.51 -0.35
N ALA A 177 13.35 13.20 -0.62
CA ALA A 177 14.60 12.48 -0.84
C ALA A 177 15.39 13.09 -2.02
N ASP A 178 14.70 13.35 -3.12
CA ASP A 178 15.28 14.00 -4.30
C ASP A 178 15.78 15.43 -4.01
N GLY A 179 15.09 16.18 -3.13
CA GLY A 179 15.46 17.53 -2.72
C GLY A 179 16.74 17.55 -1.87
N ASP A 180 16.85 16.62 -0.92
CA ASP A 180 18.05 16.47 -0.08
C ASP A 180 19.29 16.18 -0.95
N GLU A 181 19.16 15.28 -1.92
CA GLU A 181 20.24 14.99 -2.88
C GLU A 181 20.67 16.21 -3.71
N ARG A 182 19.76 17.15 -3.94
CA ARG A 182 20.04 18.40 -4.69
C ARG A 182 20.47 19.56 -3.79
N GLY A 183 20.66 19.30 -2.50
CA GLY A 183 21.16 20.27 -1.53
C GLY A 183 20.10 21.19 -0.91
N PHE A 184 18.82 20.86 -1.04
CA PHE A 184 17.74 21.50 -0.28
C PHE A 184 17.68 20.91 1.14
N ALA A 185 16.99 21.60 2.05
CA ALA A 185 16.62 21.11 3.37
C ALA A 185 15.10 20.80 3.38
N PRO A 186 14.69 19.60 2.96
CA PRO A 186 13.28 19.27 2.79
C PRO A 186 12.58 18.96 4.12
N SER A 187 11.30 19.36 4.23
CA SER A 187 10.38 18.95 5.29
C SER A 187 9.07 18.44 4.65
N VAL A 188 8.51 17.37 5.17
CA VAL A 188 7.25 16.78 4.67
C VAL A 188 6.20 16.84 5.76
N ALA A 189 5.01 17.35 5.44
CA ALA A 189 3.88 17.44 6.37
C ALA A 189 2.53 17.30 5.63
N PRO A 190 1.46 16.88 6.32
CA PRO A 190 0.11 17.01 5.78
C PRO A 190 -0.28 18.48 5.64
N LEU A 191 -1.21 18.76 4.71
CA LEU A 191 -1.66 20.12 4.41
C LEU A 191 -2.23 20.84 5.64
N ASN A 192 -2.98 20.14 6.49
CA ASN A 192 -3.56 20.75 7.70
C ASN A 192 -2.52 21.31 8.66
N ASP A 193 -1.32 20.73 8.71
CA ASP A 193 -0.22 21.21 9.56
C ASP A 193 0.35 22.57 9.12
N ALA A 194 0.08 22.97 7.87
CA ALA A 194 0.55 24.23 7.30
C ALA A 194 -0.43 25.40 7.47
N VAL A 195 -1.58 25.18 8.12
CA VAL A 195 -2.58 26.23 8.38
C VAL A 195 -1.97 27.39 9.16
N GLY A 196 -2.00 28.60 8.58
CA GLY A 196 -1.46 29.80 9.18
C GLY A 196 0.08 29.86 9.32
N LYS A 197 0.82 28.92 8.73
CA LYS A 197 2.28 28.81 8.88
C LYS A 197 3.06 29.10 7.59
N LEU A 198 2.40 29.30 6.46
CA LEU A 198 3.08 29.60 5.19
C LEU A 198 3.57 31.05 5.17
N SER A 199 4.85 31.27 4.93
CA SER A 199 5.44 32.59 4.81
C SER A 199 6.48 32.65 3.67
N ALA A 200 6.68 33.86 3.11
CA ALA A 200 7.62 34.09 2.01
C ALA A 200 9.09 33.79 2.37
N GLY A 201 9.42 33.76 3.67
CA GLY A 201 10.79 33.54 4.17
C GLY A 201 11.18 32.08 4.31
N ASP A 202 10.22 31.12 4.24
CA ASP A 202 10.44 29.73 4.58
C ASP A 202 10.85 28.86 3.36
N GLY A 203 11.21 29.48 2.24
CA GLY A 203 11.58 28.79 1.00
C GLY A 203 10.38 28.38 0.14
N PRO A 204 10.61 27.64 -0.96
CA PRO A 204 9.55 27.17 -1.84
C PRO A 204 8.68 26.08 -1.19
N VAL A 205 7.38 26.10 -1.53
CA VAL A 205 6.39 25.12 -1.07
C VAL A 205 5.93 24.26 -2.26
N VAL A 206 6.01 22.95 -2.13
CA VAL A 206 5.51 22.00 -3.13
C VAL A 206 4.33 21.24 -2.53
N ILE A 207 3.21 21.28 -3.19
CA ILE A 207 1.96 20.67 -2.74
C ILE A 207 1.58 19.50 -3.65
N VAL A 208 1.38 18.32 -3.07
CA VAL A 208 0.83 17.15 -3.76
C VAL A 208 -0.53 16.83 -3.19
N ALA A 209 -1.60 17.08 -3.93
CA ALA A 209 -2.95 16.98 -3.40
C ALA A 209 -3.88 16.16 -4.30
N ALA A 210 -4.86 15.48 -3.68
CA ALA A 210 -5.91 14.74 -4.37
C ALA A 210 -7.30 15.29 -4.05
N SER A 211 -8.27 14.97 -4.94
CA SER A 211 -9.69 15.16 -4.66
C SER A 211 -10.31 13.83 -4.28
N TYR A 212 -10.95 13.75 -3.11
CA TYR A 212 -11.72 12.59 -2.70
C TYR A 212 -13.23 12.89 -2.79
N ASN A 213 -13.92 12.27 -3.75
CA ASN A 213 -15.33 12.57 -4.06
C ASN A 213 -15.62 14.09 -4.26
N GLY A 214 -14.63 14.83 -4.80
CA GLY A 214 -14.74 16.27 -5.03
C GLY A 214 -14.55 17.14 -3.79
N ARG A 215 -14.14 16.55 -2.68
CA ARG A 215 -13.82 17.24 -1.42
C ARG A 215 -12.31 17.15 -1.15
N PRO A 216 -11.76 18.01 -0.29
CA PRO A 216 -10.41 17.82 0.24
C PRO A 216 -10.29 16.46 0.93
N THR A 217 -9.09 15.91 0.95
CA THR A 217 -8.74 14.78 1.83
C THR A 217 -8.81 15.20 3.29
N ASP A 218 -8.94 14.25 4.21
CA ASP A 218 -9.12 14.54 5.64
C ASP A 218 -7.97 15.38 6.21
N ASP A 219 -6.75 15.12 5.74
CA ASP A 219 -5.52 15.84 6.08
C ASP A 219 -5.32 17.17 5.31
N ALA A 220 -6.30 17.62 4.51
CA ALA A 220 -6.28 18.86 3.75
C ALA A 220 -7.50 19.77 4.00
N THR A 221 -8.50 19.30 4.74
CA THR A 221 -9.79 19.99 4.89
C THR A 221 -9.64 21.36 5.56
N GLU A 222 -8.88 21.44 6.64
CA GLU A 222 -8.65 22.69 7.37
C GLU A 222 -7.78 23.68 6.55
N PHE A 223 -6.82 23.15 5.80
CA PHE A 223 -5.96 23.95 4.94
C PHE A 223 -6.75 24.60 3.79
N VAL A 224 -7.63 23.85 3.14
CA VAL A 224 -8.48 24.40 2.07
C VAL A 224 -9.43 25.46 2.62
N ALA A 225 -10.06 25.22 3.75
CA ALA A 225 -10.94 26.21 4.40
C ALA A 225 -10.16 27.48 4.81
N TRP A 226 -8.93 27.32 5.30
CA TRP A 226 -8.06 28.45 5.60
C TRP A 226 -7.69 29.26 4.35
N LEU A 227 -7.33 28.59 3.23
CA LEU A 227 -7.02 29.26 1.97
C LEU A 227 -8.21 30.05 1.41
N GLU A 228 -9.43 29.52 1.55
CA GLU A 228 -10.65 30.21 1.10
C GLU A 228 -10.94 31.48 1.90
N GLY A 229 -10.43 31.57 3.12
CA GLY A 229 -10.57 32.74 4.00
C GLY A 229 -9.45 33.79 3.89
N LEU A 230 -8.44 33.57 3.02
CA LEU A 230 -7.33 34.52 2.89
C LEU A 230 -7.70 35.76 2.07
N GLU A 231 -7.23 36.92 2.52
CA GLU A 231 -7.32 38.18 1.77
C GLU A 231 -6.23 38.23 0.67
N PRO A 232 -6.47 38.96 -0.43
CA PRO A 232 -5.45 39.18 -1.46
C PRO A 232 -4.18 39.81 -0.86
N GLY A 233 -3.01 39.27 -1.22
CA GLY A 233 -1.71 39.70 -0.70
C GLY A 233 -1.26 39.03 0.60
N ALA A 234 -2.08 38.17 1.20
CA ALA A 234 -1.73 37.46 2.43
C ALA A 234 -0.50 36.53 2.30
N LEU A 235 -0.21 36.09 1.07
CA LEU A 235 0.92 35.21 0.75
C LEU A 235 1.89 35.84 -0.26
N ASP A 236 1.96 37.18 -0.30
CA ASP A 236 2.89 37.87 -1.18
C ASP A 236 4.34 37.42 -0.93
N GLY A 237 5.03 37.08 -2.03
CA GLY A 237 6.41 36.58 -2.02
C GLY A 237 6.58 35.10 -1.73
N LEU A 238 5.51 34.35 -1.38
CA LEU A 238 5.56 32.91 -1.31
C LEU A 238 5.71 32.31 -2.72
N THR A 239 6.60 31.34 -2.86
CA THR A 239 6.78 30.61 -4.12
C THR A 239 6.28 29.18 -3.93
N TYR A 240 5.45 28.69 -4.87
CA TYR A 240 4.84 27.37 -4.73
C TYR A 240 4.78 26.61 -6.05
N ALA A 241 4.52 25.29 -5.94
CA ALA A 241 4.16 24.43 -7.05
C ALA A 241 3.09 23.42 -6.59
N VAL A 242 2.17 23.04 -7.48
CA VAL A 242 1.09 22.07 -7.17
C VAL A 242 1.11 20.91 -8.14
N LEU A 243 1.11 19.69 -7.63
CA LEU A 243 0.82 18.46 -8.37
C LEU A 243 -0.53 17.91 -7.91
N GLY A 244 -1.51 17.93 -8.81
CA GLY A 244 -2.80 17.32 -8.58
C GLY A 244 -2.80 15.83 -8.94
N VAL A 245 -3.31 15.00 -8.05
CA VAL A 245 -3.50 13.56 -8.25
C VAL A 245 -4.99 13.28 -8.37
N GLY A 246 -5.40 12.52 -9.38
CA GLY A 246 -6.81 12.20 -9.56
C GLY A 246 -7.05 11.12 -10.60
N ASP A 247 -8.31 10.85 -10.91
CA ASP A 247 -8.75 9.96 -11.99
C ASP A 247 -9.83 10.69 -12.82
N ARG A 248 -9.55 10.95 -14.10
CA ARG A 248 -10.49 11.65 -15.03
C ARG A 248 -11.80 10.89 -15.26
N ASN A 249 -11.90 9.62 -14.85
CA ASN A 249 -13.19 8.93 -14.90
C ASN A 249 -14.22 9.52 -13.92
N TRP A 250 -13.77 10.26 -12.92
CA TRP A 250 -14.56 11.07 -12.01
C TRP A 250 -14.69 12.52 -12.54
N ALA A 251 -15.12 12.68 -13.81
CA ALA A 251 -15.05 13.93 -14.56
C ALA A 251 -15.59 15.16 -13.81
N ALA A 252 -16.63 15.00 -12.98
CA ALA A 252 -17.22 16.10 -12.19
C ALA A 252 -16.34 16.56 -11.02
N THR A 253 -15.37 15.76 -10.60
CA THR A 253 -14.56 16.01 -9.39
C THR A 253 -13.06 15.91 -9.64
N TYR A 254 -12.66 15.52 -10.85
CA TYR A 254 -11.27 15.43 -11.28
C TYR A 254 -10.55 16.75 -11.10
N GLN A 255 -9.41 16.72 -10.43
CA GLN A 255 -8.57 17.88 -10.16
C GLN A 255 -9.23 19.04 -9.40
N ARG A 256 -10.44 18.87 -8.87
CA ARG A 256 -11.20 19.98 -8.25
C ARG A 256 -10.45 20.63 -7.09
N VAL A 257 -9.94 19.84 -6.16
CA VAL A 257 -9.23 20.34 -4.98
C VAL A 257 -7.84 20.90 -5.35
N PRO A 258 -6.98 20.19 -6.12
CA PRO A 258 -5.73 20.78 -6.58
C PRO A 258 -5.89 22.09 -7.34
N THR A 259 -6.93 22.21 -8.19
CA THR A 259 -7.25 23.45 -8.91
C THR A 259 -7.64 24.56 -7.94
N LEU A 260 -8.51 24.26 -6.98
CA LEU A 260 -8.91 25.22 -5.95
C LEU A 260 -7.72 25.72 -5.13
N ILE A 261 -6.82 24.85 -4.73
CA ILE A 261 -5.58 25.20 -3.99
C ILE A 261 -4.73 26.15 -4.83
N ASP A 262 -4.48 25.83 -6.09
CA ASP A 262 -3.66 26.64 -7.00
C ASP A 262 -4.27 28.03 -7.23
N GLU A 263 -5.58 28.09 -7.53
CA GLU A 263 -6.31 29.36 -7.70
C GLU A 263 -6.30 30.23 -6.44
N ARG A 264 -6.47 29.62 -5.25
CA ARG A 264 -6.49 30.36 -3.98
C ARG A 264 -5.12 30.86 -3.56
N LEU A 265 -4.05 30.08 -3.77
CA LEU A 265 -2.68 30.52 -3.55
C LEU A 265 -2.34 31.70 -4.46
N THR A 266 -2.68 31.62 -5.74
CA THR A 266 -2.49 32.74 -6.69
C THR A 266 -3.28 33.96 -6.25
N ALA A 267 -4.56 33.81 -5.88
CA ALA A 267 -5.40 34.92 -5.43
C ALA A 267 -4.89 35.58 -4.13
N ALA A 268 -4.23 34.81 -3.26
CA ALA A 268 -3.59 35.31 -2.06
C ALA A 268 -2.21 35.97 -2.30
N GLY A 269 -1.73 36.07 -3.55
CA GLY A 269 -0.48 36.75 -3.91
C GLY A 269 0.75 35.82 -4.05
N ALA A 270 0.61 34.52 -3.86
CA ALA A 270 1.71 33.58 -4.05
C ALA A 270 2.07 33.38 -5.54
N THR A 271 3.34 33.11 -5.83
CA THR A 271 3.86 32.96 -7.20
C THR A 271 4.09 31.47 -7.51
N SER A 272 3.44 30.96 -8.55
CA SER A 272 3.68 29.60 -9.03
C SER A 272 5.05 29.45 -9.70
N LEU A 273 5.77 28.37 -9.40
CA LEU A 273 7.06 28.01 -10.02
C LEU A 273 6.91 27.45 -11.43
N LEU A 274 5.86 26.68 -11.63
CA LEU A 274 5.56 26.02 -12.91
C LEU A 274 4.05 25.74 -12.98
N GLU A 275 3.55 25.42 -14.16
CA GLU A 275 2.17 25.06 -14.36
C GLU A 275 1.77 23.85 -13.48
N ARG A 276 0.56 23.88 -12.95
CA ARG A 276 0.03 22.83 -12.07
C ARG A 276 0.00 21.48 -12.81
N GLY A 277 0.68 20.49 -12.22
CA GLY A 277 0.63 19.12 -12.72
C GLY A 277 -0.72 18.46 -12.48
N ALA A 278 -1.13 17.59 -13.40
CA ALA A 278 -2.38 16.85 -13.32
C ALA A 278 -2.14 15.36 -13.59
N ALA A 279 -1.68 14.64 -12.57
CA ALA A 279 -1.44 13.20 -12.65
C ALA A 279 -2.77 12.44 -12.65
N ASP A 280 -3.02 11.67 -13.71
CA ASP A 280 -4.28 10.99 -13.97
C ASP A 280 -4.10 9.47 -13.83
N ALA A 281 -4.75 8.87 -12.84
CA ALA A 281 -4.74 7.42 -12.65
C ALA A 281 -5.41 6.64 -13.79
N ALA A 282 -6.20 7.31 -14.62
CA ALA A 282 -6.80 6.74 -15.82
C ALA A 282 -5.90 6.83 -17.07
N GLY A 283 -4.80 7.58 -17.00
CA GLY A 283 -3.85 7.82 -18.07
C GLY A 283 -2.43 7.38 -17.73
N ASP A 284 -1.45 8.09 -18.29
CA ASP A 284 -0.02 7.91 -17.97
C ASP A 284 0.32 8.62 -16.67
N PHE A 285 -0.08 8.00 -15.54
CA PHE A 285 0.14 8.55 -14.20
C PHE A 285 1.63 8.72 -13.88
N ALA A 286 2.39 7.64 -14.04
CA ALA A 286 3.82 7.63 -13.69
C ALA A 286 4.63 8.58 -14.58
N GLY A 287 4.42 8.54 -15.90
CA GLY A 287 5.12 9.44 -16.81
C GLY A 287 4.74 10.91 -16.60
N THR A 288 3.52 11.21 -16.18
CA THR A 288 3.10 12.60 -15.84
C THR A 288 3.78 13.08 -14.56
N VAL A 289 3.85 12.23 -13.52
CA VAL A 289 4.60 12.54 -12.29
C VAL A 289 6.08 12.75 -12.60
N ASP A 290 6.69 11.87 -13.40
CA ASP A 290 8.12 11.95 -13.74
C ASP A 290 8.46 13.23 -14.54
N ARG A 291 7.66 13.58 -15.55
CA ARG A 291 7.84 14.82 -16.32
C ARG A 291 7.70 16.06 -15.45
N TRP A 292 6.62 16.14 -14.69
CA TRP A 292 6.38 17.27 -13.79
C TRP A 292 7.48 17.42 -12.73
N THR A 293 7.95 16.31 -12.19
CA THR A 293 9.09 16.28 -11.24
C THR A 293 10.37 16.79 -11.90
N GLY A 294 10.64 16.41 -13.15
CA GLY A 294 11.77 16.93 -13.92
C GLY A 294 11.71 18.45 -14.11
N ASP A 295 10.56 18.97 -14.47
CA ASP A 295 10.31 20.40 -14.64
C ASP A 295 10.41 21.17 -13.32
N LEU A 296 9.89 20.58 -12.23
CA LEU A 296 9.98 21.11 -10.88
C LEU A 296 11.46 21.30 -10.45
N TRP A 297 12.29 20.26 -10.62
CA TRP A 297 13.70 20.36 -10.25
C TRP A 297 14.46 21.36 -11.10
N THR A 298 14.14 21.48 -12.38
CA THR A 298 14.70 22.49 -13.26
C THR A 298 14.37 23.88 -12.74
N ALA A 299 13.09 24.18 -12.47
CA ALA A 299 12.63 25.47 -11.98
C ALA A 299 13.23 25.82 -10.60
N LEU A 300 13.25 24.84 -9.68
CA LEU A 300 13.82 25.02 -8.34
C LEU A 300 15.34 25.31 -8.38
N LEU A 301 16.09 24.55 -9.19
CA LEU A 301 17.54 24.72 -9.30
C LEU A 301 17.94 25.97 -10.10
N GLU A 302 17.14 26.42 -11.06
CA GLU A 302 17.34 27.71 -11.73
C GLU A 302 17.20 28.87 -10.76
N ARG A 303 16.23 28.80 -9.84
CA ARG A 303 15.92 29.90 -8.93
C ARG A 303 16.75 29.89 -7.65
N TYR A 304 17.01 28.71 -7.08
CA TYR A 304 17.63 28.53 -5.76
C TYR A 304 19.00 27.83 -5.81
N GLY A 305 19.43 27.31 -6.97
CA GLY A 305 20.68 26.61 -7.12
C GLY A 305 21.86 27.56 -7.45
N ALA A 306 22.99 27.37 -6.77
CA ALA A 306 24.27 27.96 -7.15
C ALA A 306 25.02 27.06 -8.14
N ALA A 307 25.86 27.63 -8.99
CA ALA A 307 26.75 26.84 -9.84
C ALA A 307 27.75 26.08 -8.96
N ALA A 308 27.81 24.75 -9.09
CA ALA A 308 28.83 23.96 -8.39
C ALA A 308 30.22 24.28 -8.95
N GLU A 309 31.19 24.46 -8.04
CA GLU A 309 32.61 24.64 -8.46
C GLU A 309 33.07 23.38 -9.18
N ALA A 310 33.79 23.57 -10.31
CA ALA A 310 34.26 22.50 -11.17
C ALA A 310 35.29 21.63 -10.42
N GLY A 311 34.91 20.42 -10.00
CA GLY A 311 35.79 19.56 -9.23
C GLY A 311 35.47 18.08 -9.12
N GLU A 312 34.29 17.61 -9.54
CA GLU A 312 33.98 16.16 -9.48
C GLU A 312 33.31 15.69 -10.78
N ALA A 313 34.11 15.15 -11.68
CA ALA A 313 33.64 14.42 -12.86
C ALA A 313 33.16 13.02 -12.43
N GLU A 314 31.91 12.68 -12.76
CA GLU A 314 31.39 11.32 -12.58
C GLU A 314 32.15 10.33 -13.47
N PRO A 315 32.57 9.15 -12.96
CA PRO A 315 33.20 8.12 -13.77
C PRO A 315 32.20 7.43 -14.70
N GLU A 316 32.56 7.18 -15.93
CA GLU A 316 31.80 6.38 -16.91
C GLU A 316 31.57 4.96 -16.37
N ALA A 317 30.30 4.54 -16.27
CA ALA A 317 29.92 3.24 -15.74
C ALA A 317 29.95 2.14 -16.82
N ASP A 318 30.69 1.09 -16.54
CA ASP A 318 30.75 -0.16 -17.32
C ASP A 318 29.44 -0.96 -17.13
N GLN A 319 28.84 -1.44 -18.23
CA GLN A 319 27.46 -2.01 -18.26
C GLN A 319 27.34 -3.44 -17.72
N ALA A 320 28.36 -4.02 -17.11
CA ALA A 320 28.42 -5.43 -16.74
C ALA A 320 28.23 -5.72 -15.25
N THR A 321 28.08 -4.70 -14.39
CA THR A 321 28.01 -4.84 -12.93
C THR A 321 26.75 -4.20 -12.36
N GLY A 322 26.15 -4.85 -11.32
CA GLY A 322 24.88 -4.49 -10.69
C GLY A 322 24.74 -3.02 -10.22
N LEU A 323 23.55 -2.67 -9.76
CA LEU A 323 23.16 -1.31 -9.38
C LEU A 323 23.99 -0.76 -8.20
N TYR A 324 24.48 -1.65 -7.33
CA TYR A 324 25.25 -1.29 -6.14
C TYR A 324 26.73 -1.71 -6.27
N GLU A 325 27.60 -0.95 -5.64
CA GLU A 325 29.01 -1.28 -5.44
C GLU A 325 29.29 -1.33 -3.94
N LEU A 326 29.99 -2.39 -3.50
CA LEU A 326 30.45 -2.51 -2.12
C LEU A 326 31.89 -2.01 -2.00
N GLN A 327 32.12 -1.04 -1.13
CA GLN A 327 33.45 -0.55 -0.78
C GLN A 327 33.68 -0.70 0.72
N ASP A 328 34.92 -1.06 1.11
CA ASP A 328 35.31 -1.12 2.50
C ASP A 328 35.33 0.28 3.14
N ALA A 329 34.81 0.41 4.35
CA ALA A 329 34.75 1.67 5.07
C ALA A 329 35.14 1.49 6.56
N THR A 330 35.73 2.52 7.16
CA THR A 330 36.30 2.47 8.53
C THR A 330 35.43 3.11 9.61
N ASP A 331 34.37 3.84 9.26
CA ASP A 331 33.50 4.55 10.21
C ASP A 331 32.05 4.11 10.18
N SER A 332 31.39 4.03 11.35
CA SER A 332 30.01 3.60 11.48
C SER A 332 29.04 4.74 11.85
N VAL A 333 27.93 4.91 11.13
CA VAL A 333 26.83 5.83 11.47
C VAL A 333 25.45 5.16 11.28
N ILE A 334 24.60 5.29 12.31
CA ILE A 334 23.25 4.73 12.41
C ILE A 334 22.20 5.77 12.02
N GLY A 335 21.17 5.48 11.21
CA GLY A 335 19.99 6.32 11.14
C GLY A 335 19.20 6.49 9.82
N GLY A 336 19.40 5.68 8.76
CA GLY A 336 18.77 5.91 7.46
C GLY A 336 17.36 5.32 7.28
N LEU A 337 17.11 4.06 7.65
CA LEU A 337 15.86 3.36 7.40
C LEU A 337 14.73 3.83 8.34
N ALA A 338 15.06 4.09 9.61
CA ALA A 338 14.11 4.60 10.60
C ALA A 338 13.49 5.94 10.15
N ALA A 339 14.33 6.86 9.66
CA ALA A 339 13.87 8.14 9.13
C ALA A 339 12.96 7.98 7.90
N ARG A 340 13.29 7.05 7.00
CA ARG A 340 12.50 6.78 5.80
C ARG A 340 11.08 6.28 6.10
N HIS A 341 10.94 5.43 7.11
CA HIS A 341 9.63 4.91 7.52
C HIS A 341 8.94 5.81 8.57
N GLY A 342 9.57 6.92 8.98
CA GLY A 342 9.05 7.81 10.02
C GLY A 342 8.90 7.13 11.37
N VAL A 343 9.65 6.02 11.61
CA VAL A 343 9.66 5.33 12.89
C VAL A 343 10.66 5.97 13.85
N GLN A 344 10.34 5.92 15.13
CA GLN A 344 11.14 6.47 16.21
C GLN A 344 11.49 5.38 17.23
N PRO A 345 12.58 5.51 17.98
CA PRO A 345 12.91 4.56 19.02
C PRO A 345 11.90 4.65 20.16
N MET A 346 11.33 3.50 20.53
CA MET A 346 10.44 3.33 21.69
C MET A 346 11.04 2.30 22.64
N GLU A 347 11.18 2.68 23.90
CA GLU A 347 11.68 1.79 24.94
C GLU A 347 10.63 0.72 25.30
N VAL A 348 11.04 -0.52 25.41
CA VAL A 348 10.22 -1.61 25.91
C VAL A 348 10.21 -1.57 27.43
N LEU A 349 9.05 -1.25 28.01
CA LEU A 349 8.88 -1.15 29.45
C LEU A 349 8.59 -2.52 30.08
N ASP A 350 7.87 -3.36 29.37
CA ASP A 350 7.48 -4.69 29.84
C ASP A 350 7.28 -5.64 28.65
N ALA A 351 7.58 -6.92 28.83
CA ALA A 351 7.40 -7.96 27.83
C ALA A 351 7.28 -9.34 28.50
N TYR A 352 6.12 -10.00 28.32
CA TYR A 352 5.88 -11.32 28.90
C TYR A 352 4.90 -12.15 28.05
N GLU A 353 4.87 -13.47 28.32
CA GLU A 353 3.96 -14.39 27.64
C GLU A 353 2.56 -14.33 28.29
N LEU A 354 1.52 -14.24 27.46
CA LEU A 354 0.12 -14.19 27.90
C LEU A 354 -0.54 -15.56 28.02
N VAL A 355 0.11 -16.59 27.50
CA VAL A 355 -0.45 -17.93 27.35
C VAL A 355 0.31 -18.91 28.22
N ASP A 356 -0.41 -19.84 28.86
CA ASP A 356 0.23 -20.98 29.52
C ASP A 356 0.81 -21.94 28.46
N MET A 357 2.11 -21.84 28.26
CA MET A 357 2.86 -22.64 27.28
C MET A 357 3.13 -24.09 27.75
N ASP A 358 3.02 -24.38 29.05
CA ASP A 358 3.29 -25.70 29.63
C ASP A 358 2.14 -26.70 29.37
N ASN A 359 0.97 -26.19 29.01
CA ASN A 359 -0.24 -26.97 28.79
C ASN A 359 -0.24 -27.77 27.46
N GLY A 360 0.61 -27.42 26.50
CA GLY A 360 0.68 -28.07 25.18
C GLY A 360 -0.43 -27.67 24.19
N LEU A 361 -1.46 -26.92 24.59
CA LEU A 361 -2.51 -26.34 23.75
C LEU A 361 -2.18 -24.91 23.36
N GLY A 362 -1.36 -24.23 24.16
CA GLY A 362 -1.05 -22.81 24.01
C GLY A 362 -0.22 -22.52 22.76
N ARG A 363 -0.66 -21.49 22.00
CA ARG A 363 0.15 -20.85 20.98
C ARG A 363 0.60 -19.51 21.52
N SER A 364 1.92 -19.26 21.49
CA SER A 364 2.51 -18.07 22.07
C SER A 364 1.82 -16.78 21.60
N LYS A 365 1.40 -16.01 22.59
CA LYS A 365 0.86 -14.66 22.44
C LYS A 365 1.52 -13.76 23.46
N ARG A 366 2.35 -12.86 22.97
CA ARG A 366 3.20 -12.06 23.85
C ARG A 366 2.61 -10.68 24.06
N PHE A 367 2.69 -10.20 25.29
CA PHE A 367 2.42 -8.82 25.66
C PHE A 367 3.71 -8.01 25.58
N LEU A 368 3.61 -6.77 25.05
CA LEU A 368 4.68 -5.78 25.11
C LEU A 368 4.07 -4.44 25.49
N ARG A 369 4.77 -3.71 26.35
CA ARG A 369 4.48 -2.31 26.69
C ARG A 369 5.63 -1.44 26.25
N LEU A 370 5.33 -0.42 25.47
CA LEU A 370 6.32 0.52 24.94
C LEU A 370 6.05 1.91 25.50
N ARG A 371 7.13 2.67 25.72
CA ARG A 371 7.08 4.09 26.05
C ARG A 371 6.93 4.91 24.77
N LEU A 372 5.91 5.73 24.69
CA LEU A 372 5.75 6.67 23.58
C LEU A 372 6.78 7.80 23.67
N PRO A 373 7.33 8.26 22.55
CA PRO A 373 8.15 9.45 22.49
C PRO A 373 7.38 10.69 22.97
N GLU A 374 8.11 11.70 23.47
CA GLU A 374 7.50 12.93 23.93
C GLU A 374 6.67 13.62 22.81
N GLY A 375 5.45 14.01 23.14
CA GLY A 375 4.50 14.63 22.20
C GLY A 375 3.77 13.66 21.29
N VAL A 376 4.09 12.36 21.29
CA VAL A 376 3.35 11.35 20.53
C VAL A 376 2.16 10.85 21.35
N THR A 377 1.00 10.87 20.74
CA THR A 377 -0.26 10.37 21.33
C THR A 377 -0.96 9.42 20.36
N TYR A 378 -1.94 8.68 20.85
CA TYR A 378 -2.80 7.84 20.03
C TYR A 378 -4.24 7.89 20.55
N ARG A 379 -5.16 7.43 19.75
CA ARG A 379 -6.56 7.17 20.12
C ARG A 379 -6.80 5.66 20.15
N THR A 380 -7.65 5.23 21.05
CA THR A 380 -8.05 3.80 21.13
C THR A 380 -8.54 3.29 19.78
N GLY A 381 -8.08 2.11 19.37
CA GLY A 381 -8.29 1.54 18.04
C GLY A 381 -7.17 1.83 17.03
N ASP A 382 -6.24 2.75 17.32
CA ASP A 382 -5.08 3.00 16.46
C ASP A 382 -4.15 1.79 16.37
N HIS A 383 -3.25 1.84 15.38
CA HIS A 383 -2.22 0.84 15.17
C HIS A 383 -0.84 1.38 15.53
N ILE A 384 0.08 0.48 15.74
CA ILE A 384 1.51 0.78 15.76
C ILE A 384 2.21 0.01 14.64
N ALA A 385 3.00 0.70 13.85
CA ALA A 385 3.85 0.11 12.85
C ALA A 385 5.24 -0.10 13.44
N VAL A 386 5.65 -1.35 13.60
CA VAL A 386 6.97 -1.75 14.12
C VAL A 386 7.85 -2.18 12.98
N LEU A 387 9.05 -1.59 12.86
CA LEU A 387 10.08 -2.01 11.94
C LEU A 387 10.81 -3.21 12.54
N PRO A 388 10.70 -4.41 11.98
CA PRO A 388 11.35 -5.59 12.51
C PRO A 388 12.81 -5.68 12.06
N SER A 389 13.51 -6.68 12.60
CA SER A 389 14.82 -7.12 12.12
C SER A 389 14.75 -8.59 11.70
N ASN A 390 15.57 -8.98 10.72
CA ASN A 390 15.74 -10.39 10.36
C ASN A 390 16.41 -11.15 11.49
N PRO A 391 15.99 -12.41 11.75
CA PRO A 391 16.63 -13.25 12.76
C PRO A 391 18.04 -13.65 12.35
N ASP A 392 18.91 -13.83 13.37
CA ASP A 392 20.33 -14.12 13.16
C ASP A 392 20.60 -15.38 12.33
N ASP A 393 19.79 -16.43 12.47
CA ASP A 393 19.91 -17.65 11.69
C ASP A 393 19.69 -17.40 10.19
N LEU A 394 18.74 -16.54 9.83
CA LEU A 394 18.46 -16.15 8.45
C LEU A 394 19.59 -15.28 7.86
N VAL A 395 20.10 -14.34 8.66
CA VAL A 395 21.25 -13.51 8.29
C VAL A 395 22.50 -14.36 8.07
N GLN A 396 22.72 -15.36 8.96
CA GLN A 396 23.84 -16.29 8.83
C GLN A 396 23.72 -17.16 7.56
N ARG A 397 22.51 -17.67 7.24
CA ARG A 397 22.27 -18.40 5.99
C ARG A 397 22.67 -17.58 4.77
N ALA A 398 22.27 -16.31 4.73
CA ALA A 398 22.66 -15.42 3.64
C ALA A 398 24.18 -15.21 3.58
N ALA A 399 24.81 -15.01 4.74
CA ALA A 399 26.26 -14.89 4.83
C ALA A 399 27.00 -16.15 4.35
N ASP A 400 26.56 -17.32 4.77
CA ASP A 400 27.14 -18.61 4.37
C ASP A 400 27.00 -18.83 2.86
N ARG A 401 25.84 -18.46 2.29
CA ARG A 401 25.58 -18.62 0.85
C ARG A 401 26.52 -17.80 -0.02
N PHE A 402 26.89 -16.59 0.45
CA PHE A 402 27.76 -15.67 -0.31
C PHE A 402 29.20 -15.61 0.23
N GLY A 403 29.53 -16.36 1.27
CA GLY A 403 30.85 -16.34 1.89
C GLY A 403 31.22 -14.99 2.52
N LEU A 404 30.24 -14.31 3.16
CA LEU A 404 30.41 -12.98 3.70
C LEU A 404 30.97 -12.99 5.12
N ASP A 405 31.89 -12.08 5.40
CA ASP A 405 32.21 -11.68 6.77
C ASP A 405 31.19 -10.62 7.22
N LEU A 406 30.29 -11.03 8.13
CA LEU A 406 29.21 -10.19 8.63
C LEU A 406 29.67 -8.94 9.37
N ASP A 407 30.87 -8.96 9.94
CA ASP A 407 31.44 -7.83 10.70
C ASP A 407 32.22 -6.86 9.80
N ARG A 408 32.40 -7.21 8.55
CA ARG A 408 32.98 -6.32 7.53
C ARG A 408 32.09 -5.09 7.33
N THR A 409 32.70 -3.91 7.47
CA THR A 409 32.05 -2.63 7.22
C THR A 409 32.16 -2.28 5.72
N VAL A 410 31.06 -2.00 5.11
CA VAL A 410 30.94 -1.67 3.68
C VAL A 410 30.22 -0.34 3.49
N ARG A 411 30.43 0.27 2.33
CA ARG A 411 29.65 1.42 1.86
C ARG A 411 28.98 1.04 0.55
N LEU A 412 27.66 1.14 0.50
CA LEU A 412 26.91 0.98 -0.74
C LEU A 412 27.01 2.25 -1.57
N ARG A 413 27.43 2.14 -2.84
CA ARG A 413 27.38 3.24 -3.78
C ARG A 413 26.40 2.88 -4.90
N ALA A 414 25.45 3.75 -5.18
CA ALA A 414 24.58 3.59 -6.33
C ALA A 414 25.34 3.94 -7.61
N ARG A 415 25.49 3.00 -8.52
CA ARG A 415 26.11 3.21 -9.85
C ARG A 415 25.19 3.92 -10.83
N ARG A 416 23.89 3.89 -10.59
CA ARG A 416 22.84 4.58 -11.33
C ARG A 416 21.88 5.18 -10.33
N ARG A 417 21.14 6.22 -10.72
CA ARG A 417 20.04 6.75 -9.91
C ARG A 417 19.09 5.59 -9.56
N SER A 418 19.19 5.14 -8.33
CA SER A 418 18.35 4.08 -7.79
C SER A 418 17.23 4.73 -7.00
N ARG A 419 15.98 4.40 -7.31
CA ARG A 419 14.85 4.59 -6.40
C ARG A 419 14.96 3.64 -5.19
N GLY A 420 16.13 3.02 -5.01
CA GLY A 420 16.43 2.01 -4.00
C GLY A 420 16.35 2.54 -2.58
N ALA A 421 15.85 1.70 -1.71
CA ALA A 421 15.60 1.97 -0.30
C ALA A 421 16.80 1.68 0.60
N LEU A 422 17.92 1.24 0.04
CA LEU A 422 19.11 0.88 0.79
C LEU A 422 19.91 2.13 1.19
N PRO A 423 20.63 2.10 2.32
CA PRO A 423 21.44 3.22 2.80
C PRO A 423 22.68 3.41 1.93
N VAL A 424 22.54 4.24 0.90
CA VAL A 424 23.64 4.58 -0.01
C VAL A 424 24.56 5.59 0.66
N ASP A 425 25.87 5.49 0.35
CA ASP A 425 26.95 6.38 0.83
C ASP A 425 27.18 6.45 2.34
N ARG A 426 26.60 5.53 3.10
CA ARG A 426 26.85 5.41 4.55
C ARG A 426 27.55 4.10 4.88
N PRO A 427 28.60 4.13 5.72
CA PRO A 427 29.27 2.91 6.16
C PRO A 427 28.37 2.11 7.11
N LEU A 428 28.21 0.81 6.89
CA LEU A 428 27.50 -0.12 7.76
C LEU A 428 28.10 -1.51 7.65
N THR A 429 27.94 -2.35 8.69
CA THR A 429 28.38 -3.74 8.61
C THR A 429 27.44 -4.56 7.74
N LEU A 430 27.94 -5.59 7.08
CA LEU A 430 27.12 -6.53 6.30
C LEU A 430 26.05 -7.20 7.20
N ARG A 431 26.38 -7.50 8.46
CA ARG A 431 25.40 -7.94 9.45
C ARG A 431 24.21 -6.99 9.52
N ARG A 432 24.51 -5.71 9.73
CA ARG A 432 23.46 -4.70 9.87
C ARG A 432 22.65 -4.49 8.58
N LEU A 433 23.31 -4.56 7.44
CA LEU A 433 22.64 -4.48 6.14
C LEU A 433 21.60 -5.61 5.98
N LEU A 434 21.99 -6.83 6.27
CA LEU A 434 21.12 -7.99 6.16
C LEU A 434 20.09 -8.08 7.29
N THR A 435 20.40 -7.61 8.49
CA THR A 435 19.49 -7.64 9.65
C THR A 435 18.37 -6.60 9.50
N ASP A 436 18.70 -5.36 9.15
CA ASP A 436 17.80 -4.23 9.34
C ASP A 436 17.22 -3.66 8.04
N PHE A 437 17.74 -4.00 6.85
CA PHE A 437 17.39 -3.28 5.64
C PHE A 437 16.69 -4.10 4.57
N VAL A 438 16.96 -5.38 4.45
CA VAL A 438 16.46 -6.22 3.35
C VAL A 438 15.51 -7.31 3.84
N GLU A 439 14.49 -7.60 3.03
CA GLU A 439 13.55 -8.68 3.30
C GLU A 439 14.08 -10.00 2.73
N LEU A 440 14.41 -10.96 3.59
CA LEU A 440 15.02 -12.23 3.20
C LEU A 440 14.03 -13.38 3.03
N GLN A 441 12.78 -13.22 3.50
CA GLN A 441 11.78 -14.30 3.55
C GLN A 441 10.61 -14.13 2.58
N ASP A 442 10.47 -12.98 1.91
CA ASP A 442 9.43 -12.85 0.90
C ASP A 442 9.60 -13.90 -0.19
N ALA A 443 8.49 -14.49 -0.62
CA ALA A 443 8.51 -15.47 -1.70
C ALA A 443 9.09 -14.85 -2.98
N ALA A 444 9.95 -15.60 -3.65
CA ALA A 444 10.61 -15.14 -4.86
C ALA A 444 9.61 -14.83 -5.97
N THR A 445 9.90 -13.78 -6.73
CA THR A 445 9.14 -13.42 -7.93
C THR A 445 9.66 -14.15 -9.16
N GLN A 446 8.83 -14.24 -10.18
CA GLN A 446 9.22 -14.87 -11.44
C GLN A 446 10.40 -14.17 -12.13
N GLU A 447 10.49 -12.85 -12.00
CA GLU A 447 11.62 -12.05 -12.50
C GLU A 447 12.90 -12.38 -11.75
N GLN A 448 12.84 -12.52 -10.42
CA GLN A 448 14.00 -12.92 -9.62
C GLN A 448 14.49 -14.32 -10.03
N VAL A 449 13.58 -15.28 -10.24
CA VAL A 449 13.94 -16.63 -10.72
C VAL A 449 14.56 -16.58 -12.11
N ALA A 450 14.12 -15.70 -12.99
CA ALA A 450 14.74 -15.51 -14.30
C ALA A 450 16.19 -15.05 -14.19
N VAL A 451 16.48 -14.12 -13.27
CA VAL A 451 17.86 -13.67 -12.99
C VAL A 451 18.71 -14.81 -12.44
N LEU A 452 18.16 -15.66 -11.53
CA LEU A 452 18.87 -16.84 -11.05
C LEU A 452 19.23 -17.79 -12.22
N ALA A 453 18.32 -18.02 -13.14
CA ALA A 453 18.55 -18.87 -14.31
C ALA A 453 19.67 -18.29 -15.22
N GLU A 454 19.75 -16.97 -15.37
CA GLU A 454 20.80 -16.29 -16.14
C GLU A 454 22.18 -16.44 -15.48
N HIS A 455 22.25 -16.43 -14.15
CA HIS A 455 23.49 -16.58 -13.38
C HIS A 455 23.83 -18.04 -13.06
N THR A 456 23.12 -19.01 -13.62
CA THR A 456 23.37 -20.44 -13.43
C THR A 456 23.95 -21.06 -14.70
N ALA A 457 25.24 -21.36 -14.70
CA ALA A 457 25.91 -21.99 -15.84
C ALA A 457 25.64 -23.50 -15.96
N CYS A 458 25.40 -24.18 -14.84
CA CYS A 458 25.21 -25.64 -14.75
C CYS A 458 23.85 -26.06 -15.34
N PRO A 459 23.81 -26.81 -16.47
CA PRO A 459 22.57 -27.15 -17.16
C PRO A 459 21.54 -27.89 -16.30
N PRO A 460 21.89 -28.85 -15.41
CA PRO A 460 20.96 -29.52 -14.52
C PRO A 460 20.21 -28.60 -13.57
N GLU A 461 20.82 -27.50 -13.11
CA GLU A 461 20.17 -26.53 -12.21
C GLU A 461 19.57 -25.35 -12.98
N ARG A 462 20.20 -24.94 -14.08
CA ARG A 462 19.69 -23.87 -14.94
C ARG A 462 18.33 -24.20 -15.57
N ARG A 463 18.17 -25.47 -16.00
CA ARG A 463 16.94 -25.86 -16.70
C ARG A 463 15.70 -25.71 -15.82
N PRO A 464 15.64 -26.26 -14.58
CA PRO A 464 14.49 -26.07 -13.69
C PRO A 464 14.22 -24.58 -13.38
N LEU A 465 15.27 -23.77 -13.15
CA LEU A 465 15.11 -22.34 -12.93
C LEU A 465 14.52 -21.63 -14.17
N ALA A 466 14.98 -21.98 -15.37
CA ALA A 466 14.45 -21.41 -16.60
C ALA A 466 12.99 -21.86 -16.88
N GLU A 467 12.65 -23.08 -16.53
CA GLU A 467 11.29 -23.60 -16.60
C GLU A 467 10.38 -22.87 -15.62
N LEU A 468 10.81 -22.66 -14.37
CA LEU A 468 10.09 -21.86 -13.37
C LEU A 468 9.93 -20.39 -13.81
N ALA A 469 11.01 -19.79 -14.34
CA ALA A 469 10.99 -18.41 -14.83
C ALA A 469 10.03 -18.18 -15.99
N THR A 470 9.65 -19.23 -16.71
CA THR A 470 8.76 -19.18 -17.86
C THR A 470 7.44 -19.97 -17.65
N ALA A 471 7.22 -20.50 -16.44
CA ALA A 471 6.03 -21.22 -16.07
C ALA A 471 4.79 -20.32 -16.16
N ASP A 472 3.62 -20.92 -16.33
CA ASP A 472 2.37 -20.18 -16.18
C ASP A 472 2.16 -19.74 -14.72
N ALA A 473 1.30 -18.77 -14.51
CA ALA A 473 1.09 -18.15 -13.19
C ALA A 473 0.61 -19.15 -12.12
N GLU A 474 -0.14 -20.19 -12.52
CA GLU A 474 -0.63 -21.19 -11.58
C GLU A 474 0.49 -22.14 -11.14
N THR A 475 1.27 -22.65 -12.08
CA THR A 475 2.44 -23.48 -11.83
C THR A 475 3.48 -22.74 -10.99
N PHE A 476 3.77 -21.48 -11.32
CA PHE A 476 4.70 -20.66 -10.54
C PHE A 476 4.19 -20.42 -9.11
N ARG A 477 2.90 -20.09 -8.98
CA ARG A 477 2.26 -19.91 -7.67
C ARG A 477 2.36 -21.18 -6.82
N GLU A 478 2.09 -22.35 -7.38
CA GLU A 478 2.16 -23.61 -6.65
C GLU A 478 3.58 -23.97 -6.22
N GLN A 479 4.55 -23.81 -7.12
CA GLN A 479 5.92 -24.29 -6.89
C GLN A 479 6.80 -23.29 -6.13
N VAL A 480 6.49 -22.00 -6.17
CA VAL A 480 7.31 -20.95 -5.54
C VAL A 480 6.51 -20.16 -4.51
N THR A 481 5.46 -19.44 -4.93
CA THR A 481 4.79 -18.48 -4.06
C THR A 481 3.96 -19.16 -2.97
N ALA A 482 3.16 -20.18 -3.32
CA ALA A 482 2.36 -20.93 -2.34
C ALA A 482 3.23 -21.85 -1.47
N ALA A 483 4.33 -22.37 -2.04
CA ALA A 483 5.34 -23.10 -1.29
C ALA A 483 6.19 -22.19 -0.37
N GLY A 484 6.15 -20.87 -0.58
CA GLY A 484 6.85 -19.88 0.25
C GLY A 484 8.36 -19.85 0.04
N HIS A 485 8.86 -20.31 -1.12
CA HIS A 485 10.30 -20.26 -1.40
C HIS A 485 10.78 -18.82 -1.61
N SER A 486 11.65 -18.35 -0.71
CA SER A 486 12.33 -17.06 -0.86
C SER A 486 13.45 -17.15 -1.91
N LEU A 487 13.97 -15.98 -2.29
CA LEU A 487 15.15 -15.90 -3.17
C LEU A 487 16.35 -16.63 -2.54
N LEU A 488 16.52 -16.53 -1.21
CA LEU A 488 17.58 -17.20 -0.47
C LEU A 488 17.39 -18.73 -0.50
N ASP A 489 16.17 -19.24 -0.27
CA ASP A 489 15.88 -20.68 -0.33
C ASP A 489 16.19 -21.25 -1.70
N LEU A 490 15.86 -20.51 -2.78
CA LEU A 490 16.20 -20.94 -4.14
C LEU A 490 17.71 -20.94 -4.40
N LEU A 491 18.45 -19.97 -3.87
CA LEU A 491 19.91 -19.92 -3.98
C LEU A 491 20.59 -21.06 -3.18
N GLU A 492 20.03 -21.48 -2.09
CA GLU A 492 20.53 -22.64 -1.32
C GLU A 492 20.21 -23.97 -2.01
N ARG A 493 19.07 -24.06 -2.67
CA ARG A 493 18.65 -25.22 -3.46
C ARG A 493 19.43 -25.34 -4.76
N TYR A 494 19.69 -24.24 -5.47
CA TYR A 494 20.40 -24.19 -6.74
C TYR A 494 21.81 -23.63 -6.52
N ARG A 495 22.71 -24.45 -5.99
CA ARG A 495 24.06 -24.05 -5.52
C ARG A 495 25.00 -23.65 -6.65
N ALA A 496 24.77 -24.12 -7.87
CA ALA A 496 25.56 -23.74 -9.05
C ALA A 496 25.17 -22.34 -9.60
N CYS A 497 24.23 -21.64 -8.98
CA CYS A 497 23.94 -20.26 -9.29
C CYS A 497 25.04 -19.36 -8.73
N GLU A 498 25.77 -18.65 -9.60
CA GLU A 498 26.83 -17.72 -9.25
C GLU A 498 26.32 -16.27 -9.27
N LEU A 499 25.24 -16.01 -8.52
CA LEU A 499 24.67 -14.66 -8.38
C LEU A 499 25.63 -13.77 -7.58
N PRO A 500 26.09 -12.60 -8.11
CA PRO A 500 26.85 -11.65 -7.31
C PRO A 500 26.03 -11.11 -6.14
N PHE A 501 26.67 -10.86 -5.00
CA PHE A 501 25.98 -10.37 -3.80
C PHE A 501 25.31 -9.01 -4.03
N GLU A 502 25.92 -8.13 -4.83
CA GLU A 502 25.36 -6.84 -5.20
C GLU A 502 24.04 -6.98 -5.98
N VAL A 503 23.97 -7.96 -6.88
CA VAL A 503 22.74 -8.28 -7.62
C VAL A 503 21.69 -8.90 -6.69
N PHE A 504 22.11 -9.74 -5.75
CA PHE A 504 21.20 -10.24 -4.72
C PHE A 504 20.56 -9.10 -3.92
N LEU A 505 21.35 -8.13 -3.47
CA LEU A 505 20.85 -6.94 -2.76
C LEU A 505 19.88 -6.11 -3.62
N GLU A 506 20.12 -6.01 -4.93
CA GLU A 506 19.24 -5.30 -5.86
C GLU A 506 17.88 -6.00 -6.01
N LEU A 507 17.87 -7.31 -5.98
CA LEU A 507 16.65 -8.11 -6.14
C LEU A 507 15.80 -8.16 -4.86
N LEU A 508 16.38 -7.92 -3.68
CA LEU A 508 15.64 -8.00 -2.42
C LEU A 508 14.77 -6.76 -2.18
N PRO A 509 13.51 -6.94 -1.76
CA PRO A 509 12.73 -5.85 -1.24
C PRO A 509 13.33 -5.35 0.09
N VAL A 510 13.04 -4.10 0.45
CA VAL A 510 13.43 -3.58 1.76
C VAL A 510 12.49 -4.06 2.85
N LEU A 511 13.00 -4.16 4.07
CA LEU A 511 12.19 -4.42 5.25
C LEU A 511 11.14 -3.33 5.41
N ARG A 512 9.90 -3.77 5.66
CA ARG A 512 8.74 -2.90 5.88
C ARG A 512 8.25 -3.03 7.31
N PRO A 513 7.70 -1.96 7.89
CA PRO A 513 7.03 -2.06 9.17
C PRO A 513 5.85 -3.04 9.14
N ARG A 514 5.62 -3.73 10.26
CA ARG A 514 4.45 -4.59 10.48
C ARG A 514 3.48 -3.87 11.41
N HIS A 515 2.20 -3.95 11.09
CA HIS A 515 1.16 -3.24 11.82
C HIS A 515 0.54 -4.13 12.89
N TYR A 516 0.36 -3.58 14.07
CA TYR A 516 -0.28 -4.23 15.21
C TYR A 516 -1.32 -3.28 15.79
N SER A 517 -2.51 -3.78 16.10
CA SER A 517 -3.52 -2.99 16.76
C SER A 517 -3.08 -2.68 18.21
N ILE A 518 -3.21 -1.44 18.64
CA ILE A 518 -2.91 -1.02 20.00
C ILE A 518 -3.94 -1.62 20.94
N SER A 519 -3.47 -2.21 22.06
CA SER A 519 -4.33 -2.89 23.02
C SER A 519 -4.51 -2.13 24.33
N SER A 520 -3.95 -0.94 24.46
CA SER A 520 -4.08 -0.06 25.63
C SER A 520 -5.05 1.09 25.40
N SER A 521 -5.40 1.78 26.47
CA SER A 521 -6.15 3.02 26.51
C SER A 521 -5.21 4.19 26.77
N ALA A 522 -5.17 5.17 25.86
CA ALA A 522 -4.38 6.39 26.06
C ALA A 522 -4.86 7.22 27.26
N ALA A 523 -6.16 7.13 27.60
CA ALA A 523 -6.74 7.84 28.74
C ALA A 523 -6.34 7.18 30.07
N ALA A 524 -6.30 5.84 30.11
CA ALA A 524 -5.95 5.10 31.32
C ALA A 524 -4.45 5.06 31.60
N ALA A 525 -3.60 5.04 30.54
CA ALA A 525 -2.14 4.98 30.65
C ALA A 525 -1.48 5.96 29.65
N PRO A 526 -1.47 7.27 29.93
CA PRO A 526 -0.84 8.26 29.07
C PRO A 526 0.67 8.02 28.90
N GLY A 527 1.18 8.11 27.66
CA GLY A 527 2.60 7.95 27.36
C GLY A 527 3.07 6.50 27.20
N GLU A 528 2.15 5.55 27.33
CA GLU A 528 2.44 4.12 27.15
C GLU A 528 1.53 3.52 26.08
N VAL A 529 2.03 2.49 25.38
CA VAL A 529 1.28 1.74 24.38
C VAL A 529 1.51 0.25 24.54
N ASP A 530 0.41 -0.52 24.62
CA ASP A 530 0.44 -1.96 24.78
C ASP A 530 0.15 -2.69 23.46
N LEU A 531 0.84 -3.79 23.23
CA LEU A 531 0.65 -4.69 22.09
C LEU A 531 0.38 -6.10 22.57
N MET A 532 -0.42 -6.85 21.80
CA MET A 532 -0.56 -8.30 21.92
C MET A 532 -0.14 -8.94 20.59
N VAL A 533 0.89 -9.76 20.62
CA VAL A 533 1.53 -10.30 19.41
C VAL A 533 1.46 -11.81 19.40
N SER A 534 0.71 -12.39 18.48
CA SER A 534 0.74 -13.84 18.22
C SER A 534 2.01 -14.20 17.45
N LEU A 535 2.75 -15.22 17.92
CA LEU A 535 3.86 -15.77 17.16
C LEU A 535 3.34 -16.52 15.93
N LEU A 536 3.73 -16.05 14.77
CA LEU A 536 3.53 -16.77 13.51
C LEU A 536 4.69 -17.74 13.32
N ALA A 537 4.47 -18.99 13.75
CA ALA A 537 5.39 -20.11 13.52
C ALA A 537 4.58 -21.29 13.02
N ALA A 538 4.93 -21.80 11.85
CA ALA A 538 4.25 -22.93 11.21
C ALA A 538 5.26 -23.78 10.42
N PRO A 539 4.99 -25.05 10.14
CA PRO A 539 5.77 -25.78 9.17
C PRO A 539 5.89 -24.98 7.88
N HIS A 540 7.11 -24.90 7.35
CA HIS A 540 7.30 -24.16 6.10
C HIS A 540 6.48 -24.81 4.99
N ARG A 541 5.86 -24.01 4.15
CA ARG A 541 4.94 -24.49 3.10
C ARG A 541 5.64 -25.36 2.05
N SER A 542 6.96 -25.26 1.93
CA SER A 542 7.80 -26.13 1.10
C SER A 542 7.91 -27.57 1.66
N GLY A 543 7.48 -27.79 2.92
CA GLY A 543 7.69 -29.05 3.65
C GLY A 543 9.04 -29.17 4.35
N GLU A 544 9.93 -28.18 4.23
CA GLU A 544 11.26 -28.19 4.84
C GLU A 544 11.39 -27.08 5.90
N GLY A 545 11.57 -27.47 7.16
CA GLY A 545 11.80 -26.54 8.27
C GLY A 545 10.55 -25.82 8.78
N MET A 546 10.78 -24.75 9.52
CA MET A 546 9.74 -23.93 10.14
C MET A 546 9.78 -22.51 9.58
N PHE A 547 8.65 -22.01 9.10
CA PHE A 547 8.46 -20.60 8.79
C PHE A 547 8.20 -19.82 10.07
N ARG A 548 8.87 -18.68 10.22
CA ARG A 548 8.69 -17.74 11.33
C ARG A 548 8.44 -16.35 10.76
N GLY A 549 7.28 -15.76 11.09
CA GLY A 549 6.98 -14.40 10.64
C GLY A 549 7.97 -13.39 11.24
N ILE A 550 8.67 -12.61 10.41
CA ILE A 550 9.75 -11.69 10.81
C ILE A 550 9.30 -10.76 11.94
N GLY A 551 8.17 -10.08 11.80
CA GLY A 551 7.68 -9.13 12.80
C GLY A 551 7.33 -9.79 14.13
N SER A 552 6.59 -10.89 14.11
CA SER A 552 6.21 -11.60 15.33
C SER A 552 7.40 -12.28 15.99
N HIS A 553 8.34 -12.81 15.19
CA HIS A 553 9.56 -13.42 15.72
C HIS A 553 10.49 -12.37 16.35
N TYR A 554 10.68 -11.22 15.68
CA TYR A 554 11.42 -10.10 16.24
C TYR A 554 10.86 -9.68 17.61
N LEU A 555 9.54 -9.45 17.69
CA LEU A 555 8.90 -9.05 18.95
C LEU A 555 8.89 -10.17 20.02
N GLN A 556 9.13 -11.41 19.65
CA GLN A 556 9.36 -12.51 20.61
C GLN A 556 10.72 -12.42 21.32
N THR A 557 11.73 -11.84 20.68
CA THR A 557 13.08 -11.73 21.25
C THR A 557 13.28 -10.48 22.09
N VAL A 558 12.40 -9.51 21.98
CA VAL A 558 12.48 -8.21 22.66
C VAL A 558 12.15 -8.37 24.16
N THR A 559 12.92 -7.71 25.02
CA THR A 559 12.78 -7.73 26.49
C THR A 559 12.69 -6.31 27.05
N ALA A 560 12.27 -6.18 28.31
CA ALA A 560 12.24 -4.90 28.99
C ALA A 560 13.64 -4.25 29.00
N GLY A 561 13.72 -2.97 28.64
CA GLY A 561 14.95 -2.20 28.45
C GLY A 561 15.46 -2.16 27.02
N ASP A 562 14.96 -3.01 26.12
CA ASP A 562 15.27 -2.94 24.70
C ASP A 562 14.58 -1.74 24.02
N THR A 563 14.99 -1.44 22.80
CA THR A 563 14.40 -0.37 22.00
C THR A 563 13.88 -0.92 20.68
N VAL A 564 12.63 -0.63 20.35
CA VAL A 564 12.03 -0.98 19.06
C VAL A 564 11.82 0.29 18.23
N GLN A 565 11.98 0.18 16.90
CA GLN A 565 11.69 1.26 15.98
C GLN A 565 10.22 1.19 15.58
N ALA A 566 9.42 2.17 16.01
CA ALA A 566 7.99 2.14 15.77
C ALA A 566 7.38 3.53 15.55
N ARG A 567 6.17 3.55 15.00
CA ARG A 567 5.34 4.77 14.92
C ARG A 567 3.87 4.44 15.10
N VAL A 568 3.14 5.36 15.67
CA VAL A 568 1.68 5.29 15.75
C VAL A 568 1.07 5.57 14.37
N LEU A 569 0.04 4.83 14.02
CA LEU A 569 -0.77 5.02 12.81
C LEU A 569 -2.24 5.13 13.20
N PRO A 570 -2.99 6.13 12.71
CA PRO A 570 -4.42 6.19 12.95
C PRO A 570 -5.15 5.02 12.28
N CYS A 571 -6.17 4.48 12.95
CA CYS A 571 -7.13 3.58 12.32
C CYS A 571 -8.16 4.36 11.51
N SER A 572 -8.97 3.66 10.70
CA SER A 572 -10.15 4.26 10.07
C SER A 572 -11.08 4.89 11.12
N GLU A 573 -11.63 6.06 10.83
CA GLU A 573 -12.62 6.68 11.72
C GLU A 573 -13.87 5.80 11.89
N ASP A 574 -14.21 4.98 10.92
CA ASP A 574 -15.32 4.02 11.02
C ASP A 574 -15.05 2.91 12.06
N PHE A 575 -13.77 2.60 12.36
CA PHE A 575 -13.39 1.63 13.40
C PHE A 575 -13.36 2.23 14.81
N ARG A 576 -13.74 3.51 14.98
CA ARG A 576 -13.89 4.16 16.28
C ARG A 576 -15.21 3.79 16.95
N LEU A 577 -15.16 3.46 18.23
CA LEU A 577 -16.37 3.25 18.99
C LEU A 577 -17.16 4.56 19.12
N PRO A 578 -18.50 4.51 19.12
CA PRO A 578 -19.32 5.70 19.35
C PRO A 578 -19.03 6.29 20.73
N GLN A 579 -19.00 7.63 20.79
CA GLN A 579 -18.83 8.34 22.06
C GLN A 579 -20.14 8.41 22.86
N ASP A 580 -21.27 8.17 22.20
CA ASP A 580 -22.60 8.13 22.83
C ASP A 580 -22.83 6.73 23.42
N ASP A 581 -22.84 6.66 24.74
CA ASP A 581 -23.06 5.42 25.50
C ASP A 581 -24.46 4.80 25.30
N SER A 582 -25.40 5.55 24.72
CA SER A 582 -26.73 5.02 24.40
C SER A 582 -26.73 4.10 23.17
N VAL A 583 -25.69 4.16 22.33
CA VAL A 583 -25.52 3.29 21.16
C VAL A 583 -24.96 1.94 21.59
N PRO A 584 -25.69 0.84 21.41
CA PRO A 584 -25.17 -0.49 21.71
C PRO A 584 -23.94 -0.83 20.84
N VAL A 585 -22.99 -1.53 21.42
CA VAL A 585 -21.79 -1.95 20.71
C VAL A 585 -21.59 -3.46 20.84
N ILE A 586 -21.33 -4.11 19.72
CA ILE A 586 -21.00 -5.54 19.63
C ILE A 586 -19.57 -5.68 19.11
N LEU A 587 -18.69 -6.23 19.92
CA LEU A 587 -17.31 -6.51 19.58
C LEU A 587 -17.14 -8.01 19.34
N VAL A 588 -16.49 -8.39 18.23
CA VAL A 588 -16.26 -9.80 17.89
C VAL A 588 -14.80 -10.01 17.53
N SER A 589 -14.14 -10.91 18.26
CA SER A 589 -12.71 -11.18 18.07
C SER A 589 -12.32 -12.62 18.37
N ALA A 590 -11.12 -13.00 17.89
CA ALA A 590 -10.46 -14.23 18.30
C ALA A 590 -8.94 -14.02 18.47
N GLY A 591 -8.37 -14.66 19.47
CA GLY A 591 -6.94 -14.55 19.77
C GLY A 591 -6.49 -13.09 19.97
N THR A 592 -5.41 -12.67 19.31
CA THR A 592 -4.90 -11.29 19.43
C THR A 592 -5.74 -10.25 18.71
N GLY A 593 -6.79 -10.62 17.96
CA GLY A 593 -7.83 -9.71 17.50
C GLY A 593 -8.58 -9.00 18.63
N LEU A 594 -8.42 -9.47 19.87
CA LEU A 594 -8.91 -8.80 21.08
C LEU A 594 -8.21 -7.45 21.36
N ALA A 595 -7.05 -7.18 20.72
CA ALA A 595 -6.21 -6.02 21.04
C ALA A 595 -6.94 -4.66 21.02
N PRO A 596 -7.59 -4.21 19.93
CA PRO A 596 -8.27 -2.92 19.92
C PRO A 596 -9.43 -2.88 20.91
N PHE A 597 -10.06 -4.02 21.17
CA PHE A 597 -11.22 -4.13 22.07
C PHE A 597 -10.80 -4.10 23.53
N ARG A 598 -9.61 -4.60 23.89
CA ARG A 598 -9.04 -4.40 25.23
C ARG A 598 -8.86 -2.91 25.52
N GLY A 599 -8.27 -2.16 24.57
CA GLY A 599 -8.14 -0.71 24.71
C GLY A 599 -9.49 -0.02 24.92
N ALA A 600 -10.51 -0.40 24.15
CA ALA A 600 -11.86 0.15 24.26
C ALA A 600 -12.53 -0.17 25.61
N VAL A 601 -12.37 -1.39 26.11
CA VAL A 601 -12.90 -1.80 27.42
C VAL A 601 -12.19 -1.05 28.55
N LEU A 602 -10.87 -0.86 28.46
CA LEU A 602 -10.10 -0.06 29.42
C LEU A 602 -10.52 1.41 29.43
N ASP A 603 -10.81 2.01 28.26
CA ASP A 603 -11.38 3.36 28.15
C ASP A 603 -12.70 3.46 28.89
N ARG A 604 -13.63 2.54 28.63
CA ARG A 604 -14.95 2.51 29.26
C ARG A 604 -14.86 2.28 30.78
N HIS A 605 -13.98 1.37 31.21
CA HIS A 605 -13.74 1.15 32.63
C HIS A 605 -13.18 2.43 33.30
N HIS A 606 -12.24 3.11 32.65
CA HIS A 606 -11.66 4.37 33.14
C HIS A 606 -12.70 5.49 33.23
N THR A 607 -13.52 5.65 32.20
CA THR A 607 -14.56 6.68 32.11
C THR A 607 -15.84 6.32 32.90
N LYS A 608 -15.93 5.09 33.40
CA LYS A 608 -17.11 4.52 34.08
C LYS A 608 -18.36 4.50 33.20
N SER A 609 -18.16 4.28 31.90
CA SER A 609 -19.25 4.10 30.95
C SER A 609 -19.99 2.75 31.24
N THR A 610 -21.32 2.78 31.20
CA THR A 610 -22.18 1.60 31.47
C THR A 610 -23.16 1.30 30.34
N GLY A 611 -22.99 1.92 29.17
CA GLY A 611 -23.79 1.59 27.98
C GLY A 611 -23.55 0.13 27.52
N THR A 612 -24.45 -0.41 26.71
CA THR A 612 -24.41 -1.80 26.28
C THR A 612 -23.16 -2.06 25.44
N LEU A 613 -22.27 -2.92 25.91
CA LEU A 613 -21.08 -3.40 25.19
C LEU A 613 -20.99 -4.91 25.32
N LEU A 614 -21.31 -5.63 24.26
CA LEU A 614 -21.17 -7.09 24.19
C LEU A 614 -19.82 -7.43 23.54
N CYS A 615 -18.97 -8.19 24.22
CA CYS A 615 -17.64 -8.58 23.71
C CYS A 615 -17.55 -10.08 23.50
N TYR A 616 -17.77 -10.54 22.27
CA TYR A 616 -17.59 -11.93 21.86
C TYR A 616 -16.11 -12.19 21.60
N PHE A 617 -15.51 -13.07 22.42
CA PHE A 617 -14.09 -13.38 22.35
C PHE A 617 -13.84 -14.88 22.21
N GLY A 618 -13.17 -15.29 21.17
CA GLY A 618 -12.77 -16.67 20.91
C GLY A 618 -11.32 -16.95 21.30
N CYS A 619 -11.11 -18.01 22.12
CA CYS A 619 -9.80 -18.55 22.43
C CYS A 619 -9.84 -20.08 22.52
N ASP A 620 -8.72 -20.74 22.82
CA ASP A 620 -8.66 -22.19 22.80
C ASP A 620 -9.14 -22.81 24.13
N HIS A 621 -8.73 -22.26 25.28
CA HIS A 621 -9.11 -22.79 26.59
C HIS A 621 -9.14 -21.69 27.67
N PRO A 622 -10.09 -21.72 28.62
CA PRO A 622 -10.26 -20.67 29.64
C PRO A 622 -9.02 -20.45 30.51
N ASP A 623 -8.30 -21.49 30.83
CA ASP A 623 -7.13 -21.45 31.74
C ASP A 623 -5.78 -21.37 30.99
N VAL A 624 -5.79 -21.37 29.66
CA VAL A 624 -4.56 -21.37 28.86
C VAL A 624 -4.36 -20.04 28.16
N ASP A 625 -5.37 -19.55 27.44
CA ASP A 625 -5.22 -18.41 26.53
C ASP A 625 -6.41 -17.42 26.56
N TYR A 626 -7.11 -17.34 27.70
CA TYR A 626 -8.04 -16.23 27.94
C TYR A 626 -7.24 -14.99 28.31
N LEU A 627 -6.89 -14.21 27.29
CA LEU A 627 -5.98 -13.07 27.39
C LEU A 627 -6.55 -12.00 28.32
N HIS A 628 -5.71 -11.51 29.25
CA HIS A 628 -6.07 -10.44 30.23
C HIS A 628 -7.35 -10.68 31.02
N ARG A 629 -7.66 -11.94 31.33
CA ARG A 629 -8.90 -12.36 31.99
C ARG A 629 -9.26 -11.51 33.22
N ALA A 630 -8.32 -11.27 34.11
CA ALA A 630 -8.55 -10.52 35.33
C ALA A 630 -8.96 -9.06 35.07
N GLU A 631 -8.42 -8.42 34.02
CA GLU A 631 -8.79 -7.07 33.64
C GLU A 631 -10.23 -7.00 33.09
N PHE A 632 -10.61 -7.98 32.27
CA PHE A 632 -11.97 -8.07 31.71
C PHE A 632 -13.00 -8.42 32.78
N GLU A 633 -12.69 -9.31 33.73
CA GLU A 633 -13.56 -9.62 34.87
C GLU A 633 -13.79 -8.39 35.76
N ALA A 634 -12.73 -7.58 35.99
CA ALA A 634 -12.87 -6.33 36.72
C ALA A 634 -13.72 -5.28 35.98
N ALA A 635 -13.53 -5.15 34.66
CA ALA A 635 -14.32 -4.27 33.82
C ALA A 635 -15.82 -4.70 33.75
N GLU A 636 -16.06 -6.01 33.67
CA GLU A 636 -17.41 -6.59 33.69
C GLU A 636 -18.11 -6.36 35.04
N ALA A 637 -17.38 -6.58 36.15
CA ALA A 637 -17.90 -6.27 37.49
C ALA A 637 -18.25 -4.79 37.69
N ALA A 638 -17.53 -3.89 36.98
CA ALA A 638 -17.83 -2.45 36.95
C ALA A 638 -18.97 -2.07 35.96
N GLY A 639 -19.49 -3.00 35.17
CA GLY A 639 -20.52 -2.79 34.16
C GLY A 639 -20.05 -2.13 32.89
N ALA A 640 -18.73 -2.08 32.64
CA ALA A 640 -18.14 -1.45 31.45
C ALA A 640 -18.23 -2.34 30.19
N VAL A 641 -18.39 -3.66 30.36
CA VAL A 641 -18.47 -4.65 29.28
C VAL A 641 -19.27 -5.87 29.75
N SER A 642 -19.87 -6.58 28.81
CA SER A 642 -20.39 -7.94 29.03
C SER A 642 -19.56 -8.92 28.20
N MET A 643 -18.74 -9.71 28.88
CA MET A 643 -17.83 -10.67 28.20
C MET A 643 -18.59 -11.92 27.77
N ARG A 644 -18.34 -12.32 26.52
CA ARG A 644 -18.97 -13.48 25.86
C ARG A 644 -17.87 -14.42 25.34
N PRO A 645 -17.03 -15.04 26.21
CA PRO A 645 -15.97 -15.92 25.77
C PRO A 645 -16.49 -17.21 25.14
N THR A 646 -15.72 -17.78 24.22
CA THR A 646 -15.91 -19.12 23.64
C THR A 646 -14.57 -19.84 23.59
N PHE A 647 -14.61 -21.15 23.83
CA PHE A 647 -13.40 -21.97 23.97
C PHE A 647 -13.42 -23.13 22.98
N SER A 648 -12.49 -23.10 22.01
CA SER A 648 -12.50 -24.08 20.92
C SER A 648 -12.16 -25.49 21.36
N CYS A 649 -11.37 -25.64 22.44
CA CYS A 649 -10.97 -26.93 23.04
C CYS A 649 -11.79 -27.31 24.29
N ALA A 650 -12.57 -26.37 24.83
CA ALA A 650 -13.48 -26.58 25.98
C ALA A 650 -14.86 -25.95 25.73
N PRO A 651 -15.64 -26.40 24.72
CA PRO A 651 -16.88 -25.76 24.34
C PRO A 651 -17.90 -25.76 25.48
N GLU A 652 -18.44 -24.58 25.81
CA GLU A 652 -19.50 -24.43 26.77
C GLU A 652 -20.88 -24.39 26.08
N ASN A 653 -21.82 -25.18 26.61
CA ASN A 653 -23.18 -25.23 26.07
C ASN A 653 -23.23 -25.47 24.53
N GLY A 654 -22.24 -26.12 23.93
CA GLY A 654 -22.15 -26.39 22.48
C GLY A 654 -21.70 -25.21 21.63
N ALA A 655 -21.34 -24.07 22.19
CA ALA A 655 -20.69 -22.98 21.48
C ALA A 655 -19.17 -23.20 21.47
N ARG A 656 -18.63 -23.47 20.30
CA ARG A 656 -17.21 -23.69 20.11
C ARG A 656 -16.47 -22.46 19.64
N PHE A 657 -17.13 -21.67 18.79
CA PHE A 657 -16.60 -20.45 18.20
C PHE A 657 -17.54 -19.26 18.45
N VAL A 658 -17.04 -18.06 18.24
CA VAL A 658 -17.81 -16.82 18.49
C VAL A 658 -19.12 -16.78 17.75
N GLN A 659 -19.18 -17.21 16.49
CA GLN A 659 -20.42 -17.24 15.70
C GLN A 659 -21.47 -18.20 16.28
N ASP A 660 -21.05 -19.28 16.95
CA ASP A 660 -21.98 -20.22 17.59
C ASP A 660 -22.68 -19.56 18.77
N ARG A 661 -21.93 -18.76 19.55
CA ARG A 661 -22.48 -18.02 20.68
C ARG A 661 -23.35 -16.86 20.22
N ILE A 662 -22.92 -16.09 19.20
CA ILE A 662 -23.74 -15.05 18.57
C ILE A 662 -25.08 -15.61 18.10
N ALA A 663 -25.10 -16.75 17.43
CA ALA A 663 -26.32 -17.40 16.95
C ALA A 663 -27.24 -17.84 18.11
N ARG A 664 -26.69 -18.22 19.25
CA ARG A 664 -27.49 -18.60 20.44
C ARG A 664 -28.07 -17.43 21.18
N GLU A 665 -27.35 -16.32 21.22
CA GLU A 665 -27.74 -15.06 21.84
C GLU A 665 -28.45 -14.13 20.83
N SER A 666 -29.04 -14.73 19.77
CA SER A 666 -29.65 -14.04 18.62
C SER A 666 -30.63 -12.94 19.01
N ASP A 667 -31.45 -13.15 20.04
CA ASP A 667 -32.47 -12.19 20.50
C ASP A 667 -31.82 -10.94 21.09
N GLU A 668 -30.76 -11.10 21.89
CA GLU A 668 -29.99 -9.98 22.48
C GLU A 668 -29.22 -9.21 21.40
N VAL A 669 -28.59 -9.96 20.47
CA VAL A 669 -27.86 -9.38 19.33
C VAL A 669 -28.81 -8.60 18.44
N TRP A 670 -30.00 -9.18 18.14
CA TRP A 670 -31.00 -8.51 17.30
C TRP A 670 -31.54 -7.24 17.97
N ALA A 671 -31.85 -7.30 19.24
CA ALA A 671 -32.31 -6.12 20.00
C ALA A 671 -31.27 -4.98 20.01
N ALA A 672 -29.98 -5.33 20.11
CA ALA A 672 -28.92 -4.35 20.02
C ALA A 672 -28.82 -3.72 18.62
N LEU A 673 -29.00 -4.51 17.55
CA LEU A 673 -29.00 -4.02 16.18
C LEU A 673 -30.23 -3.13 15.88
N GLU A 674 -31.41 -3.51 16.33
CA GLU A 674 -32.63 -2.70 16.18
C GLU A 674 -32.55 -1.36 16.93
N ALA A 675 -31.79 -1.32 18.02
CA ALA A 675 -31.51 -0.08 18.75
C ALA A 675 -30.43 0.80 18.07
N GLY A 676 -30.02 0.48 16.83
CA GLY A 676 -29.00 1.22 16.08
C GLY A 676 -27.58 0.86 16.49
N GLY A 677 -27.38 -0.32 17.03
CA GLY A 677 -26.08 -0.82 17.49
C GLY A 677 -25.06 -0.95 16.39
N ARG A 678 -23.78 -0.88 16.78
CA ARG A 678 -22.64 -1.02 15.89
C ARG A 678 -21.85 -2.28 16.17
N VAL A 679 -21.40 -2.93 15.11
CA VAL A 679 -20.62 -4.18 15.15
C VAL A 679 -19.20 -3.92 14.70
N TYR A 680 -18.23 -4.36 15.51
CA TYR A 680 -16.81 -4.26 15.18
C TYR A 680 -16.19 -5.65 15.25
N ILE A 681 -15.47 -6.03 14.19
CA ILE A 681 -14.85 -7.34 14.06
C ILE A 681 -13.34 -7.17 13.88
N CYS A 682 -12.54 -7.87 14.69
CA CYS A 682 -11.09 -7.88 14.57
C CYS A 682 -10.54 -9.30 14.71
N GLY A 683 -9.72 -9.74 13.74
CA GLY A 683 -9.08 -11.06 13.77
C GLY A 683 -8.98 -11.75 12.42
N ASP A 684 -9.17 -13.07 12.40
CA ASP A 684 -8.99 -13.92 11.21
C ASP A 684 -10.02 -13.60 10.11
N GLY A 685 -9.54 -13.03 9.01
CA GLY A 685 -10.35 -12.71 7.83
C GLY A 685 -10.71 -13.90 6.95
N ARG A 686 -10.07 -15.08 7.13
CA ARG A 686 -10.32 -16.26 6.29
C ARG A 686 -11.40 -17.18 6.84
N ARG A 687 -11.52 -17.30 8.13
CA ARG A 687 -12.43 -18.27 8.78
C ARG A 687 -13.42 -17.58 9.70
N MET A 688 -12.95 -16.74 10.63
CA MET A 688 -13.80 -16.11 11.63
C MET A 688 -14.75 -15.09 10.99
N ALA A 689 -14.25 -14.10 10.26
CA ALA A 689 -15.08 -13.05 9.71
C ALA A 689 -16.19 -13.55 8.76
N PRO A 690 -15.93 -14.47 7.81
CA PRO A 690 -17.01 -15.04 7.00
C PRO A 690 -18.08 -15.77 7.80
N ALA A 691 -17.67 -16.55 8.81
CA ALA A 691 -18.62 -17.28 9.66
C ALA A 691 -19.47 -16.34 10.55
N VAL A 692 -18.87 -15.24 11.01
CA VAL A 692 -19.58 -14.20 11.75
C VAL A 692 -20.58 -13.46 10.87
N ARG A 693 -20.22 -13.11 9.63
CA ARG A 693 -21.15 -12.51 8.65
C ARG A 693 -22.38 -13.39 8.44
N GLU A 694 -22.15 -14.69 8.24
CA GLU A 694 -23.26 -15.64 8.07
C GLU A 694 -24.15 -15.72 9.31
N ALA A 695 -23.57 -15.67 10.52
CA ALA A 695 -24.37 -15.67 11.75
C ALA A 695 -25.26 -14.41 11.84
N PHE A 696 -24.75 -13.23 11.50
CA PHE A 696 -25.57 -11.99 11.48
C PHE A 696 -26.65 -12.04 10.39
N MET A 697 -26.36 -12.53 9.21
CA MET A 697 -27.36 -12.74 8.14
C MET A 697 -28.43 -13.74 8.56
N ALA A 698 -28.07 -14.81 9.26
CA ALA A 698 -29.02 -15.78 9.78
C ALA A 698 -29.93 -15.17 10.86
N ILE A 699 -29.42 -14.33 11.75
CA ILE A 699 -30.18 -13.58 12.73
C ILE A 699 -31.20 -12.66 12.03
N TYR A 700 -30.77 -11.91 11.03
CA TYR A 700 -31.65 -11.06 10.23
C TYR A 700 -32.78 -11.86 9.58
N ARG A 701 -32.45 -12.96 8.89
CA ARG A 701 -33.45 -13.84 8.24
C ARG A 701 -34.47 -14.39 9.24
N THR A 702 -34.00 -14.79 10.41
CA THR A 702 -34.86 -15.36 11.44
C THR A 702 -35.87 -14.34 11.97
N ASN A 703 -35.43 -13.09 12.20
CA ASN A 703 -36.27 -12.07 12.79
C ASN A 703 -37.20 -11.36 11.79
N THR A 704 -36.81 -11.27 10.53
CA THR A 704 -37.55 -10.56 9.49
C THR A 704 -38.32 -11.46 8.53
N GLY A 705 -37.99 -12.74 8.46
CA GLY A 705 -38.51 -13.66 7.43
C GLY A 705 -37.88 -13.43 6.02
N ALA A 706 -36.84 -12.63 5.93
CA ALA A 706 -36.17 -12.25 4.67
C ALA A 706 -35.43 -13.43 4.01
N GLY A 707 -35.25 -13.36 2.68
CA GLY A 707 -34.45 -14.29 1.92
C GLY A 707 -32.94 -14.02 2.03
N GLU A 708 -32.13 -14.88 1.40
CA GLU A 708 -30.67 -14.77 1.43
C GLU A 708 -30.14 -13.51 0.72
N GLU A 709 -30.73 -13.13 -0.42
CA GLU A 709 -30.37 -11.90 -1.14
C GLU A 709 -30.66 -10.64 -0.32
N GLU A 710 -31.80 -10.60 0.38
CA GLU A 710 -32.17 -9.49 1.23
C GLU A 710 -31.26 -9.39 2.46
N ALA A 711 -30.87 -10.53 3.06
CA ALA A 711 -29.92 -10.54 4.17
C ALA A 711 -28.53 -10.07 3.73
N THR A 712 -28.07 -10.46 2.54
CA THR A 712 -26.83 -9.98 1.96
C THR A 712 -26.88 -8.47 1.70
N ALA A 713 -27.97 -7.96 1.15
CA ALA A 713 -28.15 -6.53 0.90
C ALA A 713 -28.23 -5.73 2.23
N TRP A 714 -28.88 -6.28 3.26
CA TRP A 714 -28.94 -5.67 4.59
C TRP A 714 -27.54 -5.55 5.21
N LEU A 715 -26.73 -6.62 5.19
CA LEU A 715 -25.39 -6.58 5.75
C LEU A 715 -24.49 -5.60 4.97
N ALA A 716 -24.63 -5.54 3.65
CA ALA A 716 -23.93 -4.56 2.82
C ALA A 716 -24.33 -3.12 3.21
N ALA A 717 -25.61 -2.84 3.46
CA ALA A 717 -26.07 -1.53 3.92
C ALA A 717 -25.53 -1.16 5.30
N LEU A 718 -25.44 -2.11 6.24
CA LEU A 718 -24.78 -1.90 7.53
C LEU A 718 -23.30 -1.57 7.37
N THR A 719 -22.62 -2.23 6.44
CA THR A 719 -21.21 -1.97 6.15
C THR A 719 -21.02 -0.59 5.51
N GLU A 720 -21.85 -0.23 4.53
CA GLU A 720 -21.82 1.09 3.88
C GLU A 720 -22.15 2.25 4.83
N SER A 721 -22.98 2.01 5.84
CA SER A 721 -23.35 3.01 6.86
C SER A 721 -22.39 3.07 8.06
N GLY A 722 -21.32 2.25 8.10
CA GLY A 722 -20.39 2.19 9.22
C GLY A 722 -20.97 1.55 10.49
N HIS A 723 -22.08 0.78 10.39
CA HIS A 723 -22.64 0.03 11.51
C HIS A 723 -22.08 -1.39 11.63
N TYR A 724 -21.37 -1.87 10.60
CA TYR A 724 -20.67 -3.14 10.58
C TYR A 724 -19.27 -2.94 10.00
N VAL A 725 -18.26 -2.99 10.86
CA VAL A 725 -16.88 -2.62 10.49
C VAL A 725 -15.93 -3.76 10.81
N GLU A 726 -15.05 -4.07 9.88
CA GLU A 726 -14.07 -5.14 10.02
C GLU A 726 -12.64 -4.60 9.91
N ASP A 727 -11.80 -4.99 10.87
CA ASP A 727 -10.33 -4.87 10.83
C ASP A 727 -9.74 -6.27 10.93
N VAL A 728 -9.65 -6.95 9.78
CA VAL A 728 -9.31 -8.37 9.68
C VAL A 728 -8.11 -8.59 8.79
N TRP A 729 -7.30 -9.60 9.10
CA TRP A 729 -6.14 -9.97 8.30
C TRP A 729 -6.30 -11.38 7.74
N ALA A 730 -5.78 -11.57 6.54
CA ALA A 730 -5.62 -12.88 5.93
C ALA A 730 -4.22 -13.40 6.29
N GLY A 731 -4.13 -14.28 7.28
CA GLY A 731 -2.89 -14.91 7.69
C GLY A 731 -2.26 -15.82 6.62
#